data_771bdf7b603b5b44c1c2aaecde5c2a23
#
_entry.id   771bdf7b603b5b44c1c2aaecde5c2a23
#
_cell.length_a   1.000
_cell.length_b   1.000
_cell.length_c   1.000
_cell.angle_alpha   90.00
_cell.angle_beta   90.00
_cell.angle_gamma   90.00
#
_symmetry.space_group_name_H-M   'P 1'
#
loop_
_entity.id
_entity.type
_entity.pdbx_description
1 polymer ?
#
loop_
_entity_poly.entity_id
_entity_poly.type
_entity_poly.pdbx_seq_one_letter_code
_entity_poly.pdbx_strand_id
1 'polypeptide(L)'
;MAACCLAAVGEGCSPARATSLQAALAPLRGASFAILSPFKGEGRQTIALLLGAALVALANPAFAQTPVAQPTTVEPTSAPTAPTTAEPSLEDLIPDGAVANPEAWVRQAPAASTATQDDVLALDPASPLTPLPELQLAWPDDQDLPAVEPLSPEPDIQLAEDAAKQELEAAGVAPGEAMPRLVDAKVDDLGKGVELGFPAGEEIAGHDEITDRFAALSTLRRLRDDDDNIAQLSRRGRSDRDLLLGTLRNYGYYDAEVYQTLGGIRDQEDRTAPSDPGKGAYPGKIRVRFDVIPGPRYLFGAIDLHDLESTGDDFAKLRAAFDIQPGAPVIGDTIVTEQADLTIELGETGYAFAHVGEPDLLIDHARREGDLTLPVTPAGKYNFGNVNSALPKFLSSRHLASIARFDPGDLYKKSLVDDLRRAILATGLVSSVTVTPRESFAPTPAAPGTVDLDVALTTAKLRTIAGLAGYSSGEGFRVEASWEHRNFFPPEGLLRVRGVAGTQEQLAGVTFRRNNFMGRDRVLSVDLFAQTQDRDAFDARTISFITTFERQSTILYQKRWSYGIGLEAVATQEREGSVAGVRAPRQTYFVGAVPGRFLYDASDDLLDPKTGFRAGLRISPEYSKINGGSSGTYIKAQLDGSYYQPVGEKIVLAARTRLGTITGADITQIAPSRRFYAGGGGSVRGYGYQQIGPRDSLGDPSGGRSLSELSFEARVRTGLFGGALALVPFVDAGAVDTTTTPSFQDLRFGAGIGVRYYTNFGPLRIDVGTPLNPRKGDSRIGVYVALGQAF
;
A
#
# COMPACT_ATOMS: atom_id res chain seq x y z
N MET A 1 -18.36 -1.81 -11.65
CA MET A 1 -17.10 -2.55 -11.52
C MET A 1 -16.35 -2.20 -10.21
N ALA A 2 -16.17 -0.94 -9.85
CA ALA A 2 -15.47 -0.53 -8.62
C ALA A 2 -16.13 -1.04 -7.32
N ALA A 3 -17.45 -1.05 -7.22
CA ALA A 3 -18.17 -1.46 -6.02
C ALA A 3 -18.06 -2.95 -5.68
N CYS A 4 -17.93 -3.83 -6.68
CA CYS A 4 -17.78 -5.27 -6.44
C CYS A 4 -16.36 -5.71 -6.08
N CYS A 5 -15.34 -4.92 -6.46
CA CYS A 5 -13.95 -5.20 -6.05
C CYS A 5 -13.71 -4.91 -4.57
N LEU A 6 -14.45 -3.98 -3.96
CA LEU A 6 -14.35 -3.66 -2.53
C LEU A 6 -14.93 -4.76 -1.61
N ALA A 7 -15.93 -5.50 -2.07
CA ALA A 7 -16.52 -6.61 -1.31
C ALA A 7 -15.59 -7.85 -1.24
N ALA A 8 -14.66 -8.01 -2.19
CA ALA A 8 -13.72 -9.14 -2.22
C ALA A 8 -12.47 -8.95 -1.32
N VAL A 9 -12.26 -7.74 -0.80
CA VAL A 9 -11.08 -7.37 0.02
C VAL A 9 -11.34 -7.54 1.52
N GLY A 10 -12.59 -7.80 1.92
CA GLY A 10 -13.04 -7.78 3.33
C GLY A 10 -12.57 -8.92 4.24
N GLU A 11 -12.00 -9.98 3.74
CA GLU A 11 -11.50 -11.07 4.60
C GLU A 11 -10.10 -11.53 4.19
N GLY A 12 -9.10 -11.05 4.92
CA GLY A 12 -7.77 -11.65 5.01
C GLY A 12 -6.94 -11.76 3.73
N CYS A 13 -6.89 -10.74 2.88
CA CYS A 13 -6.05 -10.76 1.69
C CYS A 13 -4.56 -10.61 2.01
N SER A 14 -3.83 -11.72 1.88
CA SER A 14 -2.38 -11.73 1.67
C SER A 14 -1.98 -10.91 0.43
N PRO A 15 -0.78 -10.31 0.38
CA PRO A 15 -0.27 -9.56 -0.79
C PRO A 15 -0.37 -10.31 -2.12
N ALA A 16 -0.40 -11.64 -2.09
CA ALA A 16 -0.59 -12.50 -3.27
C ALA A 16 -1.94 -12.31 -3.98
N ARG A 17 -2.99 -11.83 -3.26
CA ARG A 17 -4.29 -11.53 -3.89
C ARG A 17 -4.28 -10.21 -4.66
N ALA A 18 -3.45 -9.24 -4.23
CA ALA A 18 -3.27 -7.99 -4.97
C ALA A 18 -2.61 -8.23 -6.34
N THR A 19 -1.67 -9.18 -6.40
CA THR A 19 -1.00 -9.56 -7.66
C THR A 19 -1.94 -10.27 -8.64
N SER A 20 -2.88 -11.08 -8.15
CA SER A 20 -3.87 -11.74 -9.01
C SER A 20 -4.91 -10.75 -9.57
N LEU A 21 -5.23 -9.69 -8.82
CA LEU A 21 -6.10 -8.60 -9.29
C LEU A 21 -5.43 -7.78 -10.40
N GLN A 22 -4.12 -7.55 -10.29
CA GLN A 22 -3.33 -6.84 -11.29
C GLN A 22 -3.10 -7.66 -12.57
N ALA A 23 -2.91 -8.98 -12.44
CA ALA A 23 -2.84 -9.86 -13.61
C ALA A 23 -4.19 -9.96 -14.36
N ALA A 24 -5.31 -9.84 -13.63
CA ALA A 24 -6.64 -9.78 -14.22
C ALA A 24 -6.95 -8.44 -14.90
N LEU A 25 -6.27 -7.35 -14.49
CA LEU A 25 -6.46 -6.01 -15.03
C LEU A 25 -5.46 -5.66 -16.16
N ALA A 26 -4.37 -6.40 -16.30
CA ALA A 26 -3.36 -6.13 -17.32
C ALA A 26 -3.89 -6.14 -18.77
N PRO A 27 -4.83 -7.00 -19.20
CA PRO A 27 -5.45 -6.92 -20.54
C PRO A 27 -6.49 -5.81 -20.68
N LEU A 28 -6.92 -5.15 -19.59
CA LEU A 28 -7.93 -4.08 -19.59
C LEU A 28 -7.34 -2.67 -19.78
N ARG A 29 -6.05 -2.55 -20.10
CA ARG A 29 -5.41 -1.28 -20.48
C ARG A 29 -5.95 -0.79 -21.83
N GLY A 30 -7.11 -0.21 -21.83
CA GLY A 30 -7.74 0.36 -23.01
C GLY A 30 -9.27 0.38 -22.94
N ALA A 31 -9.87 -0.36 -22.05
CA ALA A 31 -11.31 -0.31 -21.84
C ALA A 31 -11.62 0.69 -20.72
N SER A 32 -11.93 1.90 -21.10
CA SER A 32 -12.51 2.90 -20.20
C SER A 32 -13.99 2.65 -20.10
N PHE A 33 -14.47 2.52 -18.88
CA PHE A 33 -15.91 2.35 -18.65
C PHE A 33 -16.54 3.72 -18.44
N ALA A 34 -17.32 4.19 -19.44
CA ALA A 34 -18.23 5.30 -19.22
C ALA A 34 -19.39 4.78 -18.35
N ILE A 35 -19.53 5.33 -17.14
CA ILE A 35 -20.51 4.82 -16.17
C ILE A 35 -21.86 5.51 -16.29
N LEU A 36 -22.01 6.61 -17.01
CA LEU A 36 -23.31 7.26 -17.16
C LEU A 36 -23.34 8.16 -18.40
N SER A 37 -24.29 7.89 -19.27
CA SER A 37 -24.86 8.84 -20.20
C SER A 37 -26.15 9.40 -19.57
N PRO A 38 -26.38 10.69 -19.48
CA PRO A 38 -27.57 11.21 -18.80
C PRO A 38 -28.82 10.89 -19.66
N PHE A 39 -29.72 10.09 -19.12
CA PHE A 39 -31.07 9.94 -19.66
C PHE A 39 -31.84 11.26 -19.50
N LYS A 40 -32.55 11.66 -20.52
CA LYS A 40 -33.54 12.74 -20.42
C LYS A 40 -34.69 12.28 -19.53
N GLY A 41 -34.76 12.83 -18.32
CA GLY A 41 -36.00 12.88 -17.58
C GLY A 41 -35.94 12.45 -16.08
N GLU A 42 -35.09 11.53 -15.64
CA GLU A 42 -35.16 11.01 -14.25
C GLU A 42 -33.83 10.89 -13.49
N GLY A 43 -32.75 11.45 -14.03
CA GLY A 43 -31.37 11.18 -13.57
C GLY A 43 -30.94 11.81 -12.24
N ARG A 44 -31.74 12.68 -11.61
CA ARG A 44 -31.32 13.35 -10.36
C ARG A 44 -31.28 12.45 -9.14
N GLN A 45 -32.18 11.46 -9.03
CA GLN A 45 -32.21 10.58 -7.86
C GLN A 45 -31.17 9.46 -7.96
N THR A 46 -30.88 8.94 -9.14
CA THR A 46 -29.88 7.88 -9.33
C THR A 46 -28.45 8.38 -9.18
N ILE A 47 -28.17 9.61 -9.59
CA ILE A 47 -26.86 10.27 -9.38
C ILE A 47 -26.61 10.55 -7.89
N ALA A 48 -27.65 10.96 -7.16
CA ALA A 48 -27.54 11.21 -5.72
C ALA A 48 -27.29 9.91 -4.92
N LEU A 49 -27.88 8.79 -5.34
CA LEU A 49 -27.65 7.48 -4.71
C LEU A 49 -26.26 6.92 -4.97
N LEU A 50 -25.70 7.10 -6.17
CA LEU A 50 -24.34 6.65 -6.50
C LEU A 50 -23.26 7.54 -5.88
N LEU A 51 -23.47 8.84 -5.83
CA LEU A 51 -22.64 9.78 -5.08
C LEU A 51 -22.78 9.57 -3.56
N GLY A 52 -23.98 9.27 -3.06
CA GLY A 52 -24.20 8.91 -1.68
C GLY A 52 -23.49 7.63 -1.26
N ALA A 53 -23.50 6.59 -2.10
CA ALA A 53 -22.78 5.33 -1.83
C ALA A 53 -21.26 5.50 -1.87
N ALA A 54 -20.74 6.32 -2.78
CA ALA A 54 -19.32 6.65 -2.85
C ALA A 54 -18.87 7.54 -1.67
N LEU A 55 -19.69 8.49 -1.24
CA LEU A 55 -19.43 9.37 -0.09
C LEU A 55 -19.55 8.64 1.25
N VAL A 56 -20.48 7.68 1.39
CA VAL A 56 -20.60 6.84 2.59
C VAL A 56 -19.40 5.90 2.72
N ALA A 57 -18.86 5.38 1.61
CA ALA A 57 -17.62 4.59 1.63
C ALA A 57 -16.38 5.43 1.99
N LEU A 58 -16.40 6.74 1.70
CA LEU A 58 -15.31 7.68 2.02
C LEU A 58 -15.40 8.25 3.44
N ALA A 59 -16.59 8.21 4.07
CA ALA A 59 -16.82 8.80 5.39
C ALA A 59 -16.61 7.83 6.57
N ASN A 60 -16.20 6.59 6.34
CA ASN A 60 -16.01 5.58 7.38
C ASN A 60 -14.57 5.06 7.45
N PRO A 61 -13.63 5.80 8.09
CA PRO A 61 -12.23 5.38 8.20
C PRO A 61 -12.00 4.24 9.22
N ALA A 62 -13.06 3.73 9.89
CA ALA A 62 -12.94 2.77 10.98
C ALA A 62 -12.57 1.32 10.57
N PHE A 63 -12.45 1.00 9.27
CA PHE A 63 -12.14 -0.36 8.82
C PHE A 63 -10.67 -0.64 8.48
N ALA A 64 -9.74 0.26 8.83
CA ALA A 64 -8.32 0.13 8.46
C ALA A 64 -7.36 -0.04 9.66
N GLN A 65 -7.82 -0.47 10.82
CA GLN A 65 -6.93 -0.78 11.93
C GLN A 65 -7.11 -2.21 12.42
N THR A 66 -6.34 -3.13 11.87
CA THR A 66 -5.99 -4.39 12.51
C THR A 66 -4.68 -4.17 13.29
N PRO A 67 -4.62 -4.52 14.58
CA PRO A 67 -3.41 -4.35 15.37
C PRO A 67 -2.33 -5.34 14.90
N VAL A 68 -1.15 -4.81 14.67
CA VAL A 68 0.08 -5.58 14.46
C VAL A 68 0.43 -6.23 15.80
N ALA A 69 0.45 -7.56 15.83
CA ALA A 69 0.94 -8.33 16.98
C ALA A 69 2.45 -8.09 17.14
N GLN A 70 2.85 -7.65 18.31
CA GLN A 70 4.25 -7.51 18.70
C GLN A 70 4.89 -8.90 18.89
N PRO A 71 6.16 -9.09 18.56
CA PRO A 71 6.86 -10.33 18.83
C PRO A 71 7.17 -10.48 20.33
N THR A 72 6.82 -11.61 20.88
CA THR A 72 7.14 -12.03 22.25
C THR A 72 8.64 -12.33 22.35
N THR A 73 9.32 -11.61 23.21
CA THR A 73 10.68 -11.89 23.67
C THR A 73 10.70 -13.19 24.49
N VAL A 74 11.63 -14.08 24.16
CA VAL A 74 11.94 -15.29 24.93
C VAL A 74 13.13 -14.98 25.83
N GLU A 75 12.93 -15.02 27.14
CA GLU A 75 14.02 -14.99 28.13
C GLU A 75 14.55 -16.40 28.50
N PRO A 76 15.83 -16.55 28.85
CA PRO A 76 16.42 -17.85 29.09
C PRO A 76 16.22 -18.36 30.51
N THR A 77 16.11 -19.64 30.58
CA THR A 77 15.81 -20.54 31.68
C THR A 77 16.89 -20.60 32.78
N SER A 78 16.48 -20.61 34.04
CA SER A 78 17.20 -21.26 35.12
C SER A 78 16.28 -22.16 35.95
N ALA A 79 16.77 -23.36 36.25
CA ALA A 79 16.11 -24.53 36.83
C ALA A 79 15.98 -24.41 38.39
N PRO A 80 15.54 -25.48 39.10
CA PRO A 80 14.24 -26.17 39.14
C PRO A 80 13.64 -26.17 40.56
N THR A 81 12.31 -26.36 40.71
CA THR A 81 11.76 -27.01 41.95
C THR A 81 10.26 -27.33 41.81
N ALA A 82 9.94 -28.61 42.11
CA ALA A 82 8.73 -29.20 42.67
C ALA A 82 7.38 -29.13 41.91
N PRO A 83 6.53 -30.17 42.01
CA PRO A 83 5.45 -30.44 41.09
C PRO A 83 4.21 -29.66 41.48
N THR A 84 3.74 -28.81 40.58
CA THR A 84 2.41 -28.23 40.63
C THR A 84 1.58 -28.97 39.57
N THR A 85 0.43 -29.41 39.97
CA THR A 85 -0.61 -30.02 39.14
C THR A 85 -0.84 -29.18 37.89
N ALA A 86 -0.56 -29.75 36.72
CA ALA A 86 -0.77 -29.10 35.45
C ALA A 86 -2.26 -28.83 35.24
N GLU A 87 -2.63 -27.59 34.90
CA GLU A 87 -3.92 -27.31 34.33
C GLU A 87 -4.02 -28.01 32.98
N PRO A 88 -5.18 -28.65 32.66
CA PRO A 88 -5.32 -29.35 31.40
C PRO A 88 -5.19 -28.36 30.21
N SER A 89 -4.44 -28.74 29.19
CA SER A 89 -4.32 -27.95 27.98
C SER A 89 -5.67 -27.91 27.24
N LEU A 90 -5.90 -26.91 26.42
CA LEU A 90 -7.13 -26.81 25.59
C LEU A 90 -7.35 -28.07 24.71
N GLU A 91 -6.28 -28.77 24.36
CA GLU A 91 -6.29 -30.01 23.58
C GLU A 91 -6.81 -31.20 24.41
N ASP A 92 -6.58 -31.22 25.73
CA ASP A 92 -7.09 -32.26 26.64
C ASP A 92 -8.61 -32.13 26.91
N LEU A 93 -9.22 -31.01 26.56
CA LEU A 93 -10.66 -30.77 26.68
C LEU A 93 -11.46 -31.24 25.45
N ILE A 94 -10.79 -31.63 24.37
CA ILE A 94 -11.44 -32.14 23.15
C ILE A 94 -11.37 -33.67 23.17
N PRO A 95 -12.51 -34.38 23.17
CA PRO A 95 -12.52 -35.84 23.18
C PRO A 95 -11.80 -36.41 21.95
N ASP A 96 -10.93 -37.39 22.14
CA ASP A 96 -10.20 -38.07 21.06
C ASP A 96 -11.08 -38.52 19.90
N GLY A 97 -12.32 -38.87 20.15
CA GLY A 97 -13.30 -39.20 19.13
C GLY A 97 -13.74 -38.05 18.22
N ALA A 98 -13.64 -36.79 18.70
CA ALA A 98 -13.92 -35.60 17.90
C ALA A 98 -12.77 -35.26 16.95
N VAL A 99 -11.54 -35.57 17.36
CA VAL A 99 -10.34 -35.36 16.55
C VAL A 99 -10.16 -36.47 15.50
N ALA A 100 -10.40 -37.74 15.89
CA ALA A 100 -10.19 -38.89 15.02
C ALA A 100 -11.27 -39.03 13.91
N ASN A 101 -12.51 -38.62 14.19
CA ASN A 101 -13.59 -38.68 13.20
C ASN A 101 -14.68 -37.62 13.48
N PRO A 102 -14.44 -36.38 13.11
CA PRO A 102 -15.33 -35.24 13.42
C PRO A 102 -16.73 -35.41 12.82
N GLU A 103 -16.88 -36.02 11.67
CA GLU A 103 -18.20 -36.24 11.03
C GLU A 103 -19.06 -37.27 11.77
N ALA A 104 -18.44 -38.29 12.35
CA ALA A 104 -19.15 -39.28 13.14
C ALA A 104 -19.52 -38.73 14.52
N TRP A 105 -18.66 -37.89 15.10
CA TRP A 105 -18.89 -37.24 16.39
C TRP A 105 -20.04 -36.24 16.35
N VAL A 106 -20.15 -35.42 15.29
CA VAL A 106 -21.27 -34.49 15.08
C VAL A 106 -22.62 -35.23 14.94
N ARG A 107 -22.62 -36.44 14.37
CA ARG A 107 -23.82 -37.27 14.25
C ARG A 107 -24.26 -37.93 15.57
N GLN A 108 -23.36 -38.05 16.54
CA GLN A 108 -23.63 -38.61 17.89
C GLN A 108 -23.97 -37.54 18.93
N ALA A 109 -23.83 -36.25 18.61
CA ALA A 109 -24.29 -35.19 19.48
C ALA A 109 -25.80 -35.38 19.74
N PRO A 110 -26.31 -35.32 21.02
CA PRO A 110 -27.71 -35.45 21.30
C PRO A 110 -28.46 -34.38 20.51
N ALA A 111 -29.52 -34.81 19.79
CA ALA A 111 -30.33 -33.93 19.00
C ALA A 111 -30.84 -32.80 19.91
N ALA A 112 -30.43 -31.58 19.62
CA ALA A 112 -31.01 -30.39 20.20
C ALA A 112 -32.53 -30.51 19.96
N SER A 113 -33.32 -30.40 21.03
CA SER A 113 -34.76 -30.49 20.98
C SER A 113 -35.31 -29.62 19.85
N THR A 114 -36.09 -30.22 18.98
CA THR A 114 -36.81 -29.56 17.90
C THR A 114 -37.72 -28.49 18.49
N ALA A 115 -37.22 -27.27 18.60
CA ALA A 115 -38.02 -26.07 18.61
C ALA A 115 -38.50 -25.85 17.17
N THR A 116 -39.80 -25.89 16.99
CA THR A 116 -40.48 -25.64 15.73
C THR A 116 -40.12 -24.27 15.18
N GLN A 117 -39.96 -24.18 13.89
CA GLN A 117 -39.42 -23.09 13.08
C GLN A 117 -40.31 -21.83 13.00
N ASP A 118 -41.23 -21.63 13.97
CA ASP A 118 -42.21 -20.52 13.99
C ASP A 118 -42.03 -19.49 15.12
N ASP A 119 -40.99 -19.59 15.94
CA ASP A 119 -40.67 -18.61 16.98
C ASP A 119 -39.38 -17.86 16.73
N VAL A 120 -39.29 -17.19 15.59
CA VAL A 120 -38.36 -16.05 15.47
C VAL A 120 -39.04 -14.85 16.11
N LEU A 121 -38.88 -14.72 17.41
CA LEU A 121 -39.26 -13.52 18.14
C LEU A 121 -38.52 -12.32 17.53
N ALA A 122 -39.24 -11.48 16.79
CA ALA A 122 -38.82 -10.17 16.46
C ALA A 122 -38.47 -9.44 17.77
N LEU A 123 -37.19 -9.10 17.97
CA LEU A 123 -36.74 -8.29 19.11
C LEU A 123 -37.39 -6.92 19.00
N ASP A 124 -38.39 -6.66 19.80
CA ASP A 124 -38.98 -5.33 19.99
C ASP A 124 -37.97 -4.50 20.81
N PRO A 125 -37.42 -3.39 20.27
CA PRO A 125 -36.49 -2.55 21.00
C PRO A 125 -37.07 -1.90 22.28
N ALA A 126 -38.38 -1.93 22.47
CA ALA A 126 -39.08 -1.40 23.63
C ALA A 126 -39.43 -2.48 24.65
N SER A 127 -39.09 -3.76 24.42
CA SER A 127 -39.37 -4.84 25.36
C SER A 127 -38.44 -4.72 26.58
N PRO A 128 -38.96 -4.69 27.81
CA PRO A 128 -38.10 -4.69 28.99
C PRO A 128 -37.30 -5.99 29.04
N LEU A 129 -36.01 -5.85 29.30
CA LEU A 129 -35.08 -6.97 29.45
C LEU A 129 -35.66 -7.96 30.44
N THR A 130 -35.72 -9.24 30.07
CA THR A 130 -36.10 -10.33 30.98
C THR A 130 -35.22 -10.25 32.21
N PRO A 131 -35.75 -10.20 33.43
CA PRO A 131 -34.91 -10.16 34.61
C PRO A 131 -33.99 -11.37 34.62
N LEU A 132 -32.70 -11.11 34.91
CA LEU A 132 -31.70 -12.15 35.07
C LEU A 132 -32.21 -13.16 36.12
N PRO A 133 -32.02 -14.47 35.88
CA PRO A 133 -32.36 -15.46 36.90
C PRO A 133 -31.64 -15.08 38.20
N GLU A 134 -32.40 -15.04 39.34
CA GLU A 134 -31.80 -14.80 40.64
C GLU A 134 -30.70 -15.82 40.87
N LEU A 135 -29.45 -15.35 40.88
CA LEU A 135 -28.32 -16.13 41.34
C LEU A 135 -28.54 -16.36 42.81
N GLN A 136 -29.04 -17.55 43.20
CA GLN A 136 -29.10 -18.02 44.60
C GLN A 136 -27.69 -18.34 45.12
N LEU A 137 -26.80 -17.39 45.09
CA LEU A 137 -25.57 -17.36 45.89
C LEU A 137 -25.96 -16.75 47.22
N ALA A 138 -25.98 -17.55 48.27
CA ALA A 138 -26.08 -17.05 49.61
C ALA A 138 -24.85 -16.14 49.84
N TRP A 139 -25.05 -14.83 49.88
CA TRP A 139 -24.05 -13.91 50.31
C TRP A 139 -23.83 -14.14 51.81
N PRO A 140 -22.59 -14.20 52.31
CA PRO A 140 -22.34 -14.21 53.72
C PRO A 140 -23.00 -13.00 54.35
N ASP A 141 -23.79 -13.23 55.46
CA ASP A 141 -24.35 -12.14 56.23
C ASP A 141 -23.27 -11.19 56.70
N ASP A 142 -23.57 -9.87 56.68
CA ASP A 142 -22.58 -8.82 57.05
C ASP A 142 -21.97 -9.02 58.47
N GLN A 143 -22.49 -9.96 59.24
CA GLN A 143 -21.95 -10.32 60.55
C GLN A 143 -20.77 -11.29 60.54
N ASP A 144 -20.51 -11.98 59.43
CA ASP A 144 -19.42 -12.92 59.24
C ASP A 144 -18.17 -12.33 58.57
N LEU A 145 -18.23 -11.07 58.15
CA LEU A 145 -17.06 -10.37 57.59
C LEU A 145 -16.18 -9.86 58.74
N PRO A 146 -14.88 -10.18 58.75
CA PRO A 146 -13.97 -9.57 59.70
C PRO A 146 -13.99 -8.06 59.52
N ALA A 147 -13.99 -7.33 60.66
CA ALA A 147 -13.97 -5.88 60.65
C ALA A 147 -12.83 -5.40 59.72
N VAL A 148 -13.15 -4.64 58.70
CA VAL A 148 -12.14 -4.05 57.80
C VAL A 148 -11.37 -3.04 58.62
N GLU A 149 -10.17 -3.39 59.05
CA GLU A 149 -9.24 -2.41 59.61
C GLU A 149 -8.97 -1.35 58.54
N PRO A 150 -9.03 -0.06 58.86
CA PRO A 150 -8.67 0.97 57.92
C PRO A 150 -7.25 0.69 57.43
N LEU A 151 -7.06 0.55 56.12
CA LEU A 151 -5.78 0.36 55.46
C LEU A 151 -4.87 1.52 55.89
N SER A 152 -3.93 1.22 56.78
CA SER A 152 -2.82 2.13 57.02
C SER A 152 -1.94 2.14 55.75
N PRO A 153 -1.58 3.31 55.22
CA PRO A 153 -0.63 3.36 54.09
C PRO A 153 0.62 2.53 54.37
N GLU A 154 1.12 1.80 53.38
CA GLU A 154 2.35 1.04 53.54
C GLU A 154 3.48 1.95 54.04
N PRO A 155 4.38 1.43 54.89
CA PRO A 155 5.46 2.25 55.50
C PRO A 155 6.30 3.01 54.47
N ASP A 156 6.48 2.44 53.29
CA ASP A 156 7.25 3.06 52.21
C ASP A 156 6.53 4.26 51.58
N ILE A 157 5.19 4.27 51.59
CA ILE A 157 4.39 5.42 51.13
C ILE A 157 4.44 6.54 52.18
N GLN A 158 4.35 6.22 53.47
CA GLN A 158 4.50 7.19 54.54
C GLN A 158 5.89 7.83 54.57
N LEU A 159 6.96 7.02 54.34
CA LEU A 159 8.33 7.53 54.24
C LEU A 159 8.52 8.45 53.02
N ALA A 160 7.86 8.13 51.87
CA ALA A 160 7.92 8.98 50.71
C ALA A 160 7.12 10.28 50.88
N GLU A 161 5.96 10.25 51.56
CA GLU A 161 5.19 11.44 51.92
C GLU A 161 5.90 12.32 52.92
N ASP A 162 6.53 11.74 53.93
CA ASP A 162 7.28 12.46 54.95
C ASP A 162 8.57 13.06 54.36
N ALA A 163 9.26 12.37 53.47
CA ALA A 163 10.41 12.88 52.73
C ALA A 163 10.01 14.06 51.81
N ALA A 164 8.94 13.92 51.07
CA ALA A 164 8.42 15.01 50.25
C ALA A 164 7.97 16.21 51.08
N LYS A 165 7.42 15.98 52.27
CA LYS A 165 7.02 17.03 53.18
C LYS A 165 8.23 17.75 53.83
N GLN A 166 9.28 17.02 54.16
CA GLN A 166 10.54 17.58 54.65
C GLN A 166 11.28 18.37 53.55
N GLU A 167 11.26 17.93 52.32
CA GLU A 167 11.81 18.68 51.19
C GLU A 167 11.01 19.97 50.91
N LEU A 168 9.69 19.97 51.01
CA LEU A 168 8.85 21.15 50.91
C LEU A 168 9.06 22.14 52.05
N GLU A 169 9.21 21.64 53.29
CA GLU A 169 9.51 22.47 54.47
C GLU A 169 10.94 23.04 54.44
N ALA A 170 11.92 22.25 53.93
CA ALA A 170 13.30 22.72 53.73
C ALA A 170 13.40 23.76 52.59
N ALA A 171 12.52 23.71 51.60
CA ALA A 171 12.43 24.68 50.51
C ALA A 171 11.66 25.96 50.90
N GLY A 172 11.06 26.05 52.11
CA GLY A 172 10.30 27.23 52.56
C GLY A 172 9.02 27.48 51.73
N VAL A 173 8.47 26.48 51.07
CA VAL A 173 7.27 26.59 50.21
C VAL A 173 6.03 26.18 51.01
N ALA A 174 5.12 27.09 51.20
CA ALA A 174 3.81 26.82 51.80
C ALA A 174 3.00 25.86 50.92
N PRO A 175 2.25 24.90 51.51
CA PRO A 175 1.41 23.98 50.74
C PRO A 175 0.31 24.75 50.01
N GLY A 176 0.46 24.95 48.68
CA GLY A 176 -0.56 25.61 47.84
C GLY A 176 -0.06 26.49 46.70
N GLU A 177 1.20 26.93 46.73
CA GLU A 177 1.80 27.73 45.65
C GLU A 177 3.02 27.04 45.06
N ALA A 178 2.79 26.15 44.13
CA ALA A 178 3.86 25.64 43.29
C ALA A 178 4.29 26.71 42.28
N MET A 179 5.30 27.50 42.64
CA MET A 179 5.93 28.41 41.68
C MET A 179 6.70 27.63 40.60
N PRO A 180 6.65 28.07 39.34
CA PRO A 180 7.50 27.52 38.30
C PRO A 180 8.97 27.66 38.69
N ARG A 181 9.81 26.63 38.50
CA ARG A 181 11.24 26.60 38.80
C ARG A 181 12.01 27.64 37.97
N LEU A 182 11.55 27.86 36.73
CA LEU A 182 12.13 28.86 35.85
C LEU A 182 11.25 30.13 35.85
N VAL A 183 11.75 31.21 36.45
CA VAL A 183 11.10 32.53 36.49
C VAL A 183 11.20 33.19 35.11
N ASP A 184 12.38 33.11 34.47
CA ASP A 184 12.64 33.61 33.13
C ASP A 184 12.69 32.43 32.13
N ALA A 185 11.53 31.97 31.65
CA ALA A 185 11.42 30.87 30.74
C ALA A 185 10.80 31.30 29.42
N LYS A 186 11.32 30.78 28.30
CA LYS A 186 10.61 30.65 27.03
C LYS A 186 9.63 29.50 27.19
N VAL A 187 8.33 29.77 27.09
CA VAL A 187 7.28 28.76 27.29
C VAL A 187 6.66 28.42 25.94
N ASP A 188 6.68 27.14 25.59
CA ASP A 188 6.01 26.57 24.40
C ASP A 188 4.69 25.92 24.84
N ASP A 189 3.56 26.42 24.34
CA ASP A 189 2.23 25.83 24.58
C ASP A 189 2.00 24.70 23.58
N LEU A 190 1.98 23.47 24.05
CA LEU A 190 1.76 22.27 23.25
C LEU A 190 0.27 21.97 23.02
N GLY A 191 -0.62 22.80 23.54
CA GLY A 191 -2.06 22.58 23.51
C GLY A 191 -2.56 21.62 24.58
N LYS A 192 -3.87 21.58 24.76
CA LYS A 192 -4.55 20.80 25.82
C LYS A 192 -4.03 21.09 27.23
N GLY A 193 -3.47 22.30 27.45
CA GLY A 193 -2.98 22.73 28.75
C GLY A 193 -1.68 22.06 29.18
N VAL A 194 -0.83 21.66 28.25
CA VAL A 194 0.54 21.18 28.48
C VAL A 194 1.52 22.22 27.98
N GLU A 195 2.44 22.64 28.84
CA GLU A 195 3.44 23.66 28.56
C GLU A 195 4.85 23.13 28.83
N LEU A 196 5.82 23.52 27.99
CA LEU A 196 7.24 23.33 28.20
C LEU A 196 7.89 24.67 28.48
N GLY A 197 8.65 24.79 29.56
CA GLY A 197 9.45 25.95 29.89
C GLY A 197 10.93 25.66 29.73
N PHE A 198 11.61 26.41 28.89
CA PHE A 198 13.08 26.38 28.75
C PHE A 198 13.72 27.67 29.21
N PRO A 199 15.00 27.68 29.64
CA PRO A 199 15.69 28.89 30.10
C PRO A 199 15.68 29.98 29.01
N ALA A 200 15.24 31.18 29.37
CA ALA A 200 15.26 32.31 28.43
C ALA A 200 16.72 32.75 28.19
N GLY A 201 17.13 32.84 26.92
CA GLY A 201 18.47 33.30 26.54
C GLY A 201 19.48 32.21 26.25
N GLU A 202 19.14 30.94 26.41
CA GLU A 202 19.94 29.79 25.94
C GLU A 202 19.29 29.18 24.69
N GLU A 203 20.05 29.06 23.60
CA GLU A 203 19.62 28.33 22.42
C GLU A 203 19.90 26.85 22.62
N ILE A 204 18.84 26.06 22.77
CA ILE A 204 18.92 24.62 22.97
C ILE A 204 18.97 23.94 21.63
N ALA A 205 20.07 23.29 21.32
CA ALA A 205 20.20 22.55 20.06
C ALA A 205 19.23 21.37 20.00
N GLY A 206 18.42 21.30 18.95
CA GLY A 206 17.36 20.28 18.80
C GLY A 206 16.07 20.63 19.57
N HIS A 207 15.87 21.88 19.96
CA HIS A 207 14.69 22.34 20.69
C HIS A 207 13.37 21.95 20.00
N ASP A 208 13.28 22.22 18.70
CA ASP A 208 12.06 21.96 17.95
C ASP A 208 11.79 20.44 17.83
N GLU A 209 12.81 19.63 17.58
CA GLU A 209 12.71 18.18 17.49
C GLU A 209 12.33 17.55 18.84
N ILE A 210 12.93 18.03 19.94
CA ILE A 210 12.60 17.59 21.30
C ILE A 210 11.15 17.92 21.63
N THR A 211 10.73 19.14 21.32
CA THR A 211 9.38 19.64 21.56
C THR A 211 8.35 18.87 20.74
N ASP A 212 8.59 18.66 19.46
CA ASP A 212 7.70 17.93 18.56
C ASP A 212 7.59 16.45 18.96
N ARG A 213 8.72 15.82 19.29
CA ARG A 213 8.76 14.42 19.75
C ARG A 213 7.99 14.24 21.06
N PHE A 214 8.23 15.10 22.03
CA PHE A 214 7.49 15.07 23.27
C PHE A 214 6.01 15.32 23.05
N ALA A 215 5.65 16.32 22.22
CA ALA A 215 4.28 16.64 21.88
C ALA A 215 3.54 15.47 21.21
N ALA A 216 4.23 14.68 20.38
CA ALA A 216 3.66 13.50 19.71
C ALA A 216 3.43 12.32 20.66
N LEU A 217 4.29 12.13 21.66
CA LEU A 217 4.30 10.98 22.55
C LEU A 217 3.59 11.23 23.90
N SER A 218 3.43 12.49 24.33
CA SER A 218 2.86 12.88 25.62
C SER A 218 1.50 12.23 25.89
N THR A 219 1.40 11.55 27.01
CA THR A 219 0.16 10.91 27.48
C THR A 219 -0.88 11.94 27.92
N LEU A 220 -0.45 13.05 28.49
CA LEU A 220 -1.31 14.19 28.85
C LEU A 220 -2.00 14.75 27.60
N ARG A 221 -1.25 14.95 26.50
CA ARG A 221 -1.85 15.46 25.26
C ARG A 221 -2.78 14.46 24.57
N ARG A 222 -2.43 13.17 24.59
CA ARG A 222 -3.17 12.11 23.89
C ARG A 222 -4.44 11.69 24.61
N LEU A 223 -4.39 11.60 25.95
CA LEU A 223 -5.43 11.00 26.78
C LEU A 223 -6.17 12.01 27.68
N ARG A 224 -5.89 13.32 27.53
CA ARG A 224 -6.58 14.33 28.31
C ARG A 224 -8.04 14.44 27.93
N ASP A 225 -8.90 14.36 28.96
CA ASP A 225 -10.33 14.58 28.91
C ASP A 225 -10.73 15.76 29.81
N ASP A 226 -11.87 16.41 29.53
CA ASP A 226 -12.39 17.54 30.32
C ASP A 226 -12.78 17.11 31.76
N ASP A 227 -12.98 15.81 32.00
CA ASP A 227 -13.33 15.23 33.29
C ASP A 227 -12.11 14.73 34.10
N ASP A 228 -10.88 14.96 33.65
CA ASP A 228 -9.68 14.50 34.33
C ASP A 228 -9.51 15.20 35.69
N ASN A 229 -9.32 14.41 36.75
CA ASN A 229 -9.03 14.92 38.10
C ASN A 229 -7.52 15.16 38.29
N ILE A 230 -7.18 15.96 39.36
CA ILE A 230 -5.80 16.35 39.65
C ILE A 230 -4.87 15.14 39.83
N ALA A 231 -5.37 14.05 40.43
CA ALA A 231 -4.57 12.84 40.66
C ALA A 231 -4.22 12.13 39.34
N GLN A 232 -5.15 12.08 38.38
CA GLN A 232 -4.91 11.53 37.04
C GLN A 232 -3.91 12.38 36.26
N LEU A 233 -4.07 13.72 36.31
CA LEU A 233 -3.15 14.66 35.65
C LEU A 233 -1.75 14.58 36.26
N SER A 234 -1.64 14.48 37.60
CA SER A 234 -0.34 14.31 38.30
C SER A 234 0.34 12.99 37.91
N ARG A 235 -0.40 11.87 37.82
CA ARG A 235 0.17 10.57 37.44
C ARG A 235 0.66 10.60 35.98
N ARG A 236 -0.15 11.09 35.06
CA ARG A 236 0.25 11.22 33.65
C ARG A 236 1.40 12.21 33.50
N GLY A 237 1.39 13.30 34.29
CA GLY A 237 2.49 14.28 34.31
C GLY A 237 3.81 13.66 34.75
N ARG A 238 3.83 12.78 35.76
CA ARG A 238 5.04 12.04 36.13
C ARG A 238 5.55 11.15 35.00
N SER A 239 4.65 10.42 34.34
CA SER A 239 5.00 9.61 33.15
C SER A 239 5.55 10.47 32.00
N ASP A 240 4.96 11.63 31.78
CA ASP A 240 5.41 12.56 30.75
C ASP A 240 6.73 13.26 31.12
N ARG A 241 6.97 13.52 32.40
CA ARG A 241 8.27 14.01 32.88
C ARG A 241 9.37 12.99 32.58
N ASP A 242 9.13 11.72 32.88
CA ASP A 242 10.11 10.66 32.62
C ASP A 242 10.33 10.44 31.12
N LEU A 243 9.26 10.57 30.31
CA LEU A 243 9.35 10.60 28.85
C LEU A 243 10.21 11.77 28.35
N LEU A 244 10.01 12.96 28.92
CA LEU A 244 10.77 14.16 28.54
C LEU A 244 12.24 14.04 28.92
N LEU A 245 12.55 13.51 30.12
CA LEU A 245 13.91 13.19 30.51
C LEU A 245 14.58 12.17 29.59
N GLY A 246 13.85 11.11 29.20
CA GLY A 246 14.32 10.14 28.21
C GLY A 246 14.55 10.78 26.84
N THR A 247 13.67 11.69 26.42
CA THR A 247 13.83 12.44 25.17
C THR A 247 15.07 13.34 25.23
N LEU A 248 15.27 14.10 26.30
CA LEU A 248 16.44 14.97 26.49
C LEU A 248 17.75 14.16 26.43
N ARG A 249 17.80 13.02 27.14
CA ARG A 249 18.97 12.12 27.09
C ARG A 249 19.23 11.59 25.66
N ASN A 250 18.18 11.28 24.92
CA ASN A 250 18.32 10.84 23.51
C ASN A 250 18.97 11.93 22.64
N TYR A 251 18.83 13.20 23.01
CA TYR A 251 19.46 14.33 22.30
C TYR A 251 20.78 14.80 22.94
N GLY A 252 21.33 14.03 23.88
CA GLY A 252 22.64 14.26 24.49
C GLY A 252 22.62 15.13 25.74
N TYR A 253 21.47 15.38 26.34
CA TYR A 253 21.34 16.14 27.59
C TYR A 253 21.22 15.19 28.79
N TYR A 254 22.34 14.61 29.24
CA TYR A 254 22.35 13.59 30.28
C TYR A 254 22.21 14.17 31.71
N ASP A 255 22.59 15.42 31.91
CA ASP A 255 22.44 16.15 33.18
C ASP A 255 21.13 16.96 33.24
N ALA A 256 20.18 16.67 32.30
CA ALA A 256 18.94 17.41 32.28
C ALA A 256 18.07 17.12 33.50
N GLU A 257 17.47 18.18 34.04
CA GLU A 257 16.49 18.12 35.12
C GLU A 257 15.13 18.62 34.58
N VAL A 258 14.04 17.93 34.94
CA VAL A 258 12.68 18.32 34.56
C VAL A 258 11.80 18.43 35.80
N TYR A 259 11.23 19.59 36.01
CA TYR A 259 10.33 19.88 37.11
C TYR A 259 8.90 20.01 36.62
N GLN A 260 7.98 19.24 37.20
CA GLN A 260 6.57 19.30 36.88
C GLN A 260 5.83 20.26 37.82
N THR A 261 5.07 21.19 37.29
CA THR A 261 4.21 22.08 38.05
C THR A 261 2.76 21.94 37.54
N LEU A 262 1.83 21.82 38.47
CA LEU A 262 0.40 21.81 38.24
C LEU A 262 -0.16 23.16 38.72
N GLY A 263 -0.65 23.98 37.77
CA GLY A 263 -1.18 25.31 38.10
C GLY A 263 -2.56 25.52 37.46
N GLY A 264 -3.49 26.11 38.21
CA GLY A 264 -4.74 26.67 37.64
C GLY A 264 -4.51 28.14 37.31
N ILE A 265 -4.72 28.52 36.01
CA ILE A 265 -4.74 29.93 35.63
C ILE A 265 -6.10 30.51 36.00
N ARG A 266 -6.11 31.52 36.85
CA ARG A 266 -7.19 32.50 36.89
C ARG A 266 -6.98 33.43 35.71
N ASP A 267 -7.88 33.37 34.70
CA ASP A 267 -7.89 34.41 33.67
C ASP A 267 -8.03 35.79 34.32
N GLN A 268 -7.26 36.75 33.85
CA GLN A 268 -7.24 38.10 34.37
C GLN A 268 -8.62 38.79 34.34
N GLU A 269 -9.57 38.29 33.59
CA GLU A 269 -10.96 38.76 33.48
C GLU A 269 -11.88 38.26 34.61
N ASP A 270 -11.50 37.21 35.35
CA ASP A 270 -12.33 36.64 36.44
C ASP A 270 -12.01 37.18 37.84
N ARG A 271 -11.11 38.18 37.92
CA ARG A 271 -10.72 38.83 39.21
C ARG A 271 -11.80 39.72 39.81
N THR A 272 -12.92 39.94 39.10
CA THR A 272 -13.99 40.86 39.55
C THR A 272 -15.30 40.15 39.93
N ALA A 273 -15.38 38.83 39.88
CA ALA A 273 -16.57 38.09 40.32
C ALA A 273 -16.46 37.73 41.83
N PRO A 274 -17.51 37.98 42.62
CA PRO A 274 -17.55 37.63 44.01
C PRO A 274 -17.51 36.10 44.19
N SER A 275 -16.63 35.62 45.05
CA SER A 275 -16.50 34.21 45.40
C SER A 275 -17.73 33.72 46.16
N ASP A 276 -18.47 32.76 45.59
CA ASP A 276 -19.55 32.04 46.26
C ASP A 276 -18.93 30.93 47.11
N PRO A 277 -19.13 30.88 48.44
CA PRO A 277 -18.44 29.94 49.32
C PRO A 277 -18.94 28.49 49.28
N GLY A 278 -19.82 28.15 48.33
CA GLY A 278 -20.49 26.85 48.26
C GLY A 278 -20.14 25.95 47.05
N LYS A 279 -19.37 26.44 46.10
CA LYS A 279 -18.89 25.67 44.95
C LYS A 279 -17.37 25.52 45.05
N GLY A 280 -16.90 24.29 45.13
CA GLY A 280 -15.49 23.97 45.18
C GLY A 280 -14.72 24.74 44.09
N ALA A 281 -13.76 25.57 44.53
CA ALA A 281 -13.04 26.54 43.74
C ALA A 281 -12.03 25.89 42.80
N TYR A 282 -12.46 25.46 41.60
CA TYR A 282 -11.56 25.38 40.45
C TYR A 282 -12.36 25.57 39.14
N PRO A 283 -12.72 26.78 38.75
CA PRO A 283 -13.14 27.07 37.38
C PRO A 283 -11.93 27.62 36.59
N GLY A 284 -10.98 26.79 36.23
CA GLY A 284 -9.88 27.12 35.36
C GLY A 284 -9.29 25.82 34.83
N LYS A 285 -9.06 25.71 33.53
CA LYS A 285 -8.37 24.55 32.96
C LYS A 285 -7.02 24.37 33.65
N ILE A 286 -6.84 23.28 34.40
CA ILE A 286 -5.57 22.97 35.07
C ILE A 286 -4.51 22.82 33.97
N ARG A 287 -3.40 23.57 34.07
CA ARG A 287 -2.24 23.43 33.17
C ARG A 287 -1.18 22.59 33.86
N VAL A 288 -0.50 21.77 33.07
CA VAL A 288 0.68 21.01 33.49
C VAL A 288 1.88 21.60 32.77
N ARG A 289 2.78 22.21 33.51
CA ARG A 289 4.00 22.80 32.99
C ARG A 289 5.19 21.98 33.38
N PHE A 290 6.09 21.75 32.44
CA PHE A 290 7.37 21.10 32.63
C PHE A 290 8.47 22.14 32.42
N ASP A 291 9.18 22.51 33.50
CA ASP A 291 10.35 23.35 33.42
C ASP A 291 11.59 22.51 33.23
N VAL A 292 12.27 22.73 32.10
CA VAL A 292 13.45 21.97 31.67
C VAL A 292 14.71 22.75 31.94
N ILE A 293 15.64 22.18 32.69
CA ILE A 293 17.02 22.66 32.84
C ILE A 293 17.89 21.67 32.07
N PRO A 294 18.29 21.94 30.83
CA PRO A 294 18.90 20.95 29.96
C PRO A 294 20.34 20.54 30.38
N GLY A 295 21.05 21.41 31.04
CA GLY A 295 22.48 21.19 31.29
C GLY A 295 23.33 21.23 30.00
N PRO A 296 24.60 20.83 30.07
CA PRO A 296 25.48 20.79 28.88
C PRO A 296 25.08 19.64 27.95
N ARG A 297 25.23 19.84 26.63
CA ARG A 297 25.07 18.79 25.65
C ARG A 297 26.35 17.97 25.57
N TYR A 298 26.22 16.64 25.63
CA TYR A 298 27.33 15.68 25.56
C TYR A 298 27.74 15.41 24.12
N LEU A 299 29.02 15.19 23.88
CA LEU A 299 29.64 14.90 22.61
C LEU A 299 30.17 13.47 22.61
N PHE A 300 30.25 12.83 21.41
CA PHE A 300 30.94 11.55 21.29
C PHE A 300 32.42 11.69 21.58
N GLY A 301 32.92 10.85 22.48
CA GLY A 301 34.33 10.67 22.81
C GLY A 301 34.99 9.64 21.91
N ALA A 302 35.51 8.56 22.49
CA ALA A 302 36.07 7.45 21.74
C ALA A 302 34.97 6.65 21.07
N ILE A 303 35.28 6.16 19.84
CA ILE A 303 34.38 5.27 19.07
C ILE A 303 35.16 4.02 18.72
N ASP A 304 34.69 2.88 19.25
CA ASP A 304 35.29 1.56 19.03
C ASP A 304 34.33 0.68 18.23
N LEU A 305 34.72 0.29 17.01
CA LEU A 305 33.97 -0.60 16.12
C LEU A 305 34.55 -2.02 16.09
N HIS A 306 35.34 -2.41 17.10
CA HIS A 306 35.96 -3.72 17.23
C HIS A 306 36.69 -4.17 15.95
N ASP A 307 36.34 -5.35 15.41
CA ASP A 307 37.06 -6.00 14.33
C ASP A 307 36.74 -5.40 12.93
N LEU A 308 36.07 -4.24 12.85
CA LEU A 308 35.76 -3.62 11.55
C LEU A 308 37.03 -3.37 10.73
N GLU A 309 38.15 -3.02 11.35
CA GLU A 309 39.44 -2.80 10.66
C GLU A 309 39.95 -4.05 9.94
N SER A 310 39.53 -5.26 10.37
CA SER A 310 39.90 -6.53 9.73
C SER A 310 39.37 -6.67 8.30
N THR A 311 38.43 -5.81 7.87
CA THR A 311 37.86 -5.79 6.52
C THR A 311 38.83 -5.23 5.46
N GLY A 312 39.97 -4.70 5.88
CA GLY A 312 41.05 -4.26 4.98
C GLY A 312 40.63 -3.17 4.00
N ASP A 313 40.62 -3.47 2.69
CA ASP A 313 40.29 -2.50 1.63
C ASP A 313 38.86 -1.94 1.73
N ASP A 314 37.94 -2.70 2.33
CA ASP A 314 36.54 -2.25 2.51
C ASP A 314 36.36 -1.35 3.72
N PHE A 315 37.33 -1.26 4.64
CA PHE A 315 37.22 -0.50 5.89
C PHE A 315 36.77 0.95 5.68
N ALA A 316 37.41 1.65 4.74
CA ALA A 316 37.08 3.05 4.49
C ALA A 316 35.60 3.24 4.06
N LYS A 317 35.08 2.31 3.25
CA LYS A 317 33.70 2.33 2.78
C LYS A 317 32.72 2.00 3.91
N LEU A 318 33.02 0.98 4.71
CA LEU A 318 32.20 0.53 5.82
C LEU A 318 32.19 1.57 6.95
N ARG A 319 33.37 2.19 7.22
CA ARG A 319 33.49 3.28 8.21
C ARG A 319 32.68 4.51 7.78
N ALA A 320 32.60 4.79 6.47
CA ALA A 320 31.80 5.88 5.94
C ALA A 320 30.28 5.61 6.03
N ALA A 321 29.88 4.34 6.10
CA ALA A 321 28.48 3.96 6.33
C ALA A 321 28.09 4.08 7.81
N PHE A 322 29.05 4.20 8.72
CA PHE A 322 28.84 4.52 10.14
C PHE A 322 29.46 5.91 10.39
N ASP A 323 28.69 6.98 10.11
CA ASP A 323 29.23 8.36 10.03
C ASP A 323 29.22 9.11 11.37
N ILE A 324 29.24 8.42 12.51
CA ILE A 324 29.46 9.06 13.81
C ILE A 324 30.95 9.38 13.98
N GLN A 325 31.26 10.63 14.31
CA GLN A 325 32.63 11.11 14.51
C GLN A 325 32.83 11.56 15.97
N PRO A 326 34.06 11.41 16.53
CA PRO A 326 34.40 12.03 17.80
C PRO A 326 34.15 13.54 17.77
N GLY A 327 33.56 14.08 18.86
CA GLY A 327 33.18 15.49 18.94
C GLY A 327 31.82 15.84 18.32
N ALA A 328 31.13 14.92 17.64
CA ALA A 328 29.74 15.09 17.23
C ALA A 328 28.82 14.99 18.46
N PRO A 329 27.64 15.65 18.46
CA PRO A 329 26.70 15.54 19.57
C PRO A 329 26.14 14.14 19.71
N VAL A 330 26.03 13.65 20.94
CA VAL A 330 25.43 12.33 21.23
C VAL A 330 23.93 12.41 20.98
N ILE A 331 23.47 11.64 19.97
CA ILE A 331 22.05 11.47 19.64
C ILE A 331 21.78 9.98 19.54
N GLY A 332 20.92 9.45 20.43
CA GLY A 332 20.64 8.02 20.49
C GLY A 332 20.03 7.46 19.21
N ASP A 333 19.11 8.18 18.57
CA ASP A 333 18.51 7.78 17.30
C ASP A 333 19.54 7.68 16.15
N THR A 334 20.59 8.53 16.19
CA THR A 334 21.69 8.46 15.22
C THR A 334 22.47 7.16 15.39
N ILE A 335 22.75 6.73 16.62
CA ILE A 335 23.46 5.47 16.86
C ILE A 335 22.70 4.29 16.23
N VAL A 336 21.39 4.23 16.44
CA VAL A 336 20.54 3.14 15.89
C VAL A 336 20.50 3.20 14.36
N THR A 337 20.42 4.40 13.78
CA THR A 337 20.41 4.59 12.33
C THR A 337 21.73 4.16 11.71
N GLU A 338 22.85 4.62 12.25
CA GLU A 338 24.19 4.30 11.74
C GLU A 338 24.54 2.82 11.92
N GLN A 339 24.09 2.19 13.02
CA GLN A 339 24.20 0.73 13.20
C GLN A 339 23.44 -0.03 12.10
N ALA A 340 22.23 0.43 11.75
CA ALA A 340 21.46 -0.17 10.68
C ALA A 340 22.13 0.03 9.32
N ASP A 341 22.64 1.22 9.04
CA ASP A 341 23.32 1.53 7.79
C ASP A 341 24.63 0.74 7.63
N LEU A 342 25.42 0.59 8.70
CA LEU A 342 26.59 -0.29 8.71
C LEU A 342 26.22 -1.75 8.45
N THR A 343 25.12 -2.24 9.07
CA THR A 343 24.62 -3.60 8.87
C THR A 343 24.19 -3.84 7.41
N ILE A 344 23.54 -2.85 6.80
CA ILE A 344 23.15 -2.91 5.40
C ILE A 344 24.39 -2.92 4.52
N GLU A 345 25.35 -2.02 4.77
CA GLU A 345 26.55 -1.89 3.94
C GLU A 345 27.45 -3.13 4.02
N LEU A 346 27.61 -3.73 5.20
CA LEU A 346 28.28 -5.03 5.37
C LEU A 346 27.61 -6.09 4.48
N GLY A 347 26.28 -6.19 4.53
CA GLY A 347 25.51 -7.10 3.70
C GLY A 347 25.63 -6.84 2.20
N GLU A 348 25.83 -5.59 1.75
CA GLU A 348 26.02 -5.21 0.34
C GLU A 348 27.45 -5.34 -0.15
N THR A 349 28.43 -5.43 0.77
CA THR A 349 29.85 -5.51 0.45
C THR A 349 30.43 -6.93 0.50
N GLY A 350 29.57 -7.93 0.74
CA GLY A 350 29.95 -9.34 0.67
C GLY A 350 30.06 -10.07 2.01
N TYR A 351 29.76 -9.41 3.11
CA TYR A 351 29.89 -10.00 4.45
C TYR A 351 28.56 -10.69 4.86
N ALA A 352 28.35 -11.90 4.32
CA ALA A 352 27.07 -12.63 4.45
C ALA A 352 26.72 -13.01 5.90
N PHE A 353 27.72 -13.17 6.75
CA PHE A 353 27.58 -13.61 8.14
C PHE A 353 28.07 -12.54 9.12
N ALA A 354 28.18 -11.31 8.67
CA ALA A 354 28.52 -10.20 9.55
C ALA A 354 27.51 -10.06 10.68
N HIS A 355 27.99 -9.82 11.86
CA HIS A 355 27.18 -9.54 13.05
C HIS A 355 27.57 -8.19 13.62
N VAL A 356 26.58 -7.33 13.80
CA VAL A 356 26.70 -6.04 14.48
C VAL A 356 25.90 -6.16 15.78
N GLY A 357 26.61 -6.14 16.90
CA GLY A 357 26.02 -6.30 18.23
C GLY A 357 25.27 -5.05 18.70
N GLU A 358 24.80 -5.08 19.93
CA GLU A 358 24.15 -3.93 20.57
C GLU A 358 25.17 -2.85 20.89
N PRO A 359 24.88 -1.57 20.63
CA PRO A 359 25.76 -0.47 20.97
C PRO A 359 25.79 -0.25 22.49
N ASP A 360 26.98 -0.06 23.05
CA ASP A 360 27.19 0.35 24.43
C ASP A 360 27.74 1.77 24.46
N LEU A 361 27.04 2.66 25.19
CA LEU A 361 27.38 4.07 25.30
C LEU A 361 27.72 4.40 26.77
N LEU A 362 28.99 4.55 27.07
CA LEU A 362 29.49 4.92 28.40
C LEU A 362 29.54 6.45 28.53
N ILE A 363 28.71 7.00 29.42
CA ILE A 363 28.65 8.44 29.68
C ILE A 363 29.66 8.83 30.78
N ASP A 364 30.59 9.72 30.43
CA ASP A 364 31.54 10.36 31.36
C ASP A 364 31.09 11.80 31.66
N HIS A 365 30.49 11.98 32.85
CA HIS A 365 30.02 13.30 33.29
C HIS A 365 31.16 14.30 33.53
N ALA A 366 32.38 13.84 33.84
CA ALA A 366 33.51 14.76 34.06
C ALA A 366 34.04 15.33 32.74
N ARG A 367 34.11 14.49 31.70
CA ARG A 367 34.53 14.94 30.35
C ARG A 367 33.35 15.52 29.51
N ARG A 368 32.12 15.24 29.95
CA ARG A 368 30.88 15.51 29.17
C ARG A 368 30.91 14.84 27.80
N GLU A 369 31.38 13.62 27.78
CA GLU A 369 31.53 12.79 26.57
C GLU A 369 30.84 11.44 26.75
N GLY A 370 30.42 10.87 25.63
CA GLY A 370 29.94 9.50 25.53
C GLY A 370 30.89 8.65 24.70
N ASP A 371 31.54 7.67 25.30
CA ASP A 371 32.37 6.69 24.62
C ASP A 371 31.47 5.60 24.07
N LEU A 372 31.49 5.41 22.74
CA LEU A 372 30.62 4.44 22.04
C LEU A 372 31.42 3.20 21.64
N THR A 373 30.95 2.05 22.10
CA THR A 373 31.46 0.74 21.68
C THR A 373 30.39 0.00 20.88
N LEU A 374 30.67 -0.39 19.65
CA LEU A 374 29.79 -1.18 18.79
C LEU A 374 30.51 -2.46 18.37
N PRO A 375 30.14 -3.62 18.94
CA PRO A 375 30.77 -4.89 18.59
C PRO A 375 30.46 -5.29 17.15
N VAL A 376 31.42 -5.22 16.24
CA VAL A 376 31.29 -5.65 14.84
C VAL A 376 32.16 -6.86 14.59
N THR A 377 31.57 -7.93 14.07
CA THR A 377 32.28 -9.15 13.63
C THR A 377 31.98 -9.38 12.16
N PRO A 378 32.88 -9.04 11.23
CA PRO A 378 32.63 -9.16 9.77
C PRO A 378 32.51 -10.60 9.27
N ALA A 379 33.16 -11.60 9.89
CA ALA A 379 33.15 -13.03 9.55
C ALA A 379 33.65 -13.38 8.13
N GLY A 380 34.32 -12.44 7.44
CA GLY A 380 34.91 -12.62 6.12
C GLY A 380 33.95 -12.39 4.96
N LYS A 381 34.52 -12.33 3.76
CA LYS A 381 33.85 -11.98 2.51
C LYS A 381 33.43 -13.23 1.71
N TYR A 382 32.26 -13.18 1.08
CA TYR A 382 31.67 -14.34 0.38
C TYR A 382 31.17 -13.99 -1.00
N ASN A 383 31.22 -14.98 -1.89
CA ASN A 383 30.54 -14.97 -3.18
C ASN A 383 29.32 -15.90 -3.14
N PHE A 384 28.33 -15.69 -4.00
CA PHE A 384 27.20 -16.58 -4.16
C PHE A 384 27.62 -17.93 -4.71
N GLY A 385 27.09 -19.00 -4.13
CA GLY A 385 27.12 -20.36 -4.60
C GLY A 385 25.80 -20.80 -5.23
N ASN A 386 25.30 -21.97 -4.85
CA ASN A 386 24.10 -22.56 -5.40
C ASN A 386 22.83 -22.11 -4.64
N VAL A 387 21.70 -22.09 -5.34
CA VAL A 387 20.38 -21.92 -4.74
C VAL A 387 19.73 -23.30 -4.59
N ASN A 388 19.45 -23.73 -3.36
CA ASN A 388 18.92 -25.04 -3.03
C ASN A 388 17.44 -24.94 -2.64
N SER A 389 16.57 -25.74 -3.29
CA SER A 389 15.15 -25.79 -2.97
C SER A 389 14.83 -26.91 -2.00
N ALA A 390 14.09 -26.63 -0.94
CA ALA A 390 13.53 -27.65 -0.04
C ALA A 390 12.40 -28.46 -0.71
N LEU A 391 11.77 -27.93 -1.76
CA LEU A 391 10.69 -28.60 -2.51
C LEU A 391 11.03 -28.71 -4.02
N PRO A 392 12.07 -29.50 -4.42
CA PRO A 392 12.59 -29.49 -5.79
C PRO A 392 11.60 -30.01 -6.85
N LYS A 393 10.59 -30.79 -6.46
CA LYS A 393 9.51 -31.24 -7.36
C LYS A 393 8.47 -30.15 -7.64
N PHE A 394 8.37 -29.16 -6.77
CA PHE A 394 7.40 -28.07 -6.88
C PHE A 394 8.04 -26.84 -7.54
N LEU A 395 9.17 -26.37 -7.00
CA LEU A 395 10.05 -25.34 -7.57
C LEU A 395 11.50 -25.84 -7.50
N SER A 396 12.06 -26.25 -8.63
CA SER A 396 13.41 -26.81 -8.68
C SER A 396 14.48 -25.75 -8.39
N SER A 397 15.65 -26.19 -7.86
CA SER A 397 16.82 -25.32 -7.66
C SER A 397 17.23 -24.56 -8.92
N ARG A 398 17.18 -25.23 -10.09
CA ARG A 398 17.45 -24.58 -11.39
C ARG A 398 16.46 -23.47 -11.68
N HIS A 399 15.19 -23.65 -11.35
CA HIS A 399 14.18 -22.61 -11.57
C HIS A 399 14.37 -21.44 -10.62
N LEU A 400 14.65 -21.70 -9.33
CA LEU A 400 14.98 -20.65 -8.36
C LEU A 400 16.22 -19.85 -8.77
N ALA A 401 17.27 -20.53 -9.26
CA ALA A 401 18.44 -19.87 -9.82
C ALA A 401 18.09 -19.00 -11.04
N SER A 402 17.16 -19.42 -11.90
CA SER A 402 16.69 -18.59 -13.02
C SER A 402 15.89 -17.35 -12.61
N ILE A 403 15.32 -17.35 -11.39
CA ILE A 403 14.63 -16.20 -10.79
C ILE A 403 15.62 -15.24 -10.11
N ALA A 404 16.76 -15.76 -9.62
CA ALA A 404 17.82 -14.96 -9.00
C ALA A 404 18.38 -13.92 -9.97
N ARG A 405 18.89 -12.80 -9.41
CA ARG A 405 19.58 -11.72 -10.16
C ARG A 405 21.09 -11.74 -9.94
N PHE A 406 21.60 -12.84 -9.51
CA PHE A 406 23.02 -13.13 -9.35
C PHE A 406 23.33 -14.48 -9.95
N ASP A 407 24.56 -14.66 -10.38
CA ASP A 407 25.11 -15.94 -10.82
C ASP A 407 26.09 -16.50 -9.75
N PRO A 408 26.32 -17.83 -9.69
CA PRO A 408 27.37 -18.37 -8.84
C PRO A 408 28.73 -17.73 -9.15
N GLY A 409 29.42 -17.28 -8.09
CA GLY A 409 30.67 -16.55 -8.18
C GLY A 409 30.54 -15.02 -8.09
N ASP A 410 29.35 -14.45 -8.24
CA ASP A 410 29.12 -13.04 -7.98
C ASP A 410 29.31 -12.71 -6.50
N LEU A 411 29.73 -11.49 -6.19
CA LEU A 411 29.84 -11.02 -4.81
C LEU A 411 28.49 -11.10 -4.11
N TYR A 412 28.45 -11.66 -2.90
CA TYR A 412 27.25 -11.72 -2.09
C TYR A 412 26.71 -10.30 -1.81
N LYS A 413 25.38 -10.16 -1.93
CA LYS A 413 24.64 -8.96 -1.56
C LYS A 413 23.32 -9.34 -0.93
N LYS A 414 23.08 -8.85 0.27
CA LYS A 414 21.82 -9.11 1.00
C LYS A 414 20.58 -8.62 0.24
N SER A 415 20.68 -7.48 -0.43
CA SER A 415 19.61 -6.95 -1.28
C SER A 415 19.18 -7.91 -2.39
N LEU A 416 20.12 -8.68 -2.97
CA LEU A 416 19.83 -9.69 -3.99
C LEU A 416 19.15 -10.93 -3.40
N VAL A 417 19.51 -11.31 -2.16
CA VAL A 417 18.80 -12.37 -1.42
C VAL A 417 17.37 -11.97 -1.09
N ASP A 418 17.17 -10.75 -0.62
CA ASP A 418 15.84 -10.19 -0.34
C ASP A 418 15.02 -10.00 -1.63
N ASP A 419 15.66 -9.65 -2.74
CA ASP A 419 15.01 -9.60 -4.04
C ASP A 419 14.57 -10.99 -4.50
N LEU A 420 15.40 -12.02 -4.36
CA LEU A 420 15.03 -13.41 -4.65
C LEU A 420 13.82 -13.84 -3.81
N ARG A 421 13.85 -13.58 -2.49
CA ARG A 421 12.74 -13.90 -1.58
C ARG A 421 11.43 -13.22 -2.02
N ARG A 422 11.47 -11.92 -2.32
CA ARG A 422 10.30 -11.17 -2.81
C ARG A 422 9.81 -11.69 -4.16
N ALA A 423 10.72 -12.05 -5.05
CA ALA A 423 10.38 -12.58 -6.37
C ALA A 423 9.68 -13.96 -6.29
N ILE A 424 10.14 -14.83 -5.40
CA ILE A 424 9.50 -16.14 -5.18
C ILE A 424 8.09 -15.95 -4.60
N LEU A 425 7.91 -15.06 -3.62
CA LEU A 425 6.58 -14.70 -3.08
C LEU A 425 5.67 -14.14 -4.16
N ALA A 426 6.19 -13.29 -5.05
CA ALA A 426 5.43 -12.67 -6.14
C ALA A 426 4.93 -13.67 -7.19
N THR A 427 5.46 -14.90 -7.24
CA THR A 427 4.91 -15.96 -8.10
C THR A 427 3.50 -16.34 -7.68
N GLY A 428 3.12 -16.12 -6.42
CA GLY A 428 1.85 -16.53 -5.82
C GLY A 428 1.71 -18.05 -5.67
N LEU A 429 2.80 -18.80 -5.82
CA LEU A 429 2.83 -20.27 -5.66
C LEU A 429 3.09 -20.68 -4.22
N VAL A 430 3.70 -19.79 -3.43
CA VAL A 430 4.08 -20.01 -2.04
C VAL A 430 3.40 -18.98 -1.12
N SER A 431 3.05 -19.42 0.07
CA SER A 431 2.49 -18.57 1.14
C SER A 431 3.58 -17.96 2.00
N SER A 432 4.68 -18.68 2.19
CA SER A 432 5.87 -18.17 2.87
C SER A 432 7.14 -18.70 2.20
N VAL A 433 8.21 -17.92 2.33
CA VAL A 433 9.54 -18.28 1.84
C VAL A 433 10.58 -17.75 2.82
N THR A 434 11.50 -18.61 3.20
CA THR A 434 12.69 -18.25 3.96
C THR A 434 13.91 -18.61 3.12
N VAL A 435 14.81 -17.65 2.95
CA VAL A 435 16.09 -17.84 2.24
C VAL A 435 17.18 -17.68 3.28
N THR A 436 17.89 -18.77 3.57
CA THR A 436 18.94 -18.81 4.57
C THR A 436 20.29 -18.97 3.90
N PRO A 437 21.21 -18.02 4.06
CA PRO A 437 22.60 -18.21 3.65
C PRO A 437 23.24 -19.35 4.46
N ARG A 438 23.93 -20.26 3.79
CA ARG A 438 24.68 -21.35 4.39
C ARG A 438 26.09 -21.36 3.83
N GLU A 439 27.09 -21.33 4.69
CA GLU A 439 28.49 -21.45 4.29
C GLU A 439 28.73 -22.78 3.59
N SER A 440 29.27 -22.72 2.39
CA SER A 440 29.67 -23.86 1.58
C SER A 440 31.19 -24.02 1.60
N PHE A 441 31.90 -22.91 1.47
CA PHE A 441 33.37 -22.85 1.63
C PHE A 441 33.73 -21.63 2.46
N ALA A 442 34.53 -21.79 3.48
CA ALA A 442 35.01 -20.72 4.32
C ALA A 442 35.93 -19.72 3.55
N PRO A 443 35.91 -18.44 3.87
CA PRO A 443 36.81 -17.47 3.27
C PRO A 443 38.26 -17.73 3.71
N THR A 444 39.20 -17.39 2.85
CA THR A 444 40.64 -17.45 3.13
C THR A 444 41.24 -16.04 2.95
N PRO A 445 42.44 -15.76 3.49
CA PRO A 445 43.09 -14.48 3.25
C PRO A 445 43.35 -14.15 1.76
N ALA A 446 43.33 -15.17 0.89
CA ALA A 446 43.61 -15.04 -0.53
C ALA A 446 42.34 -15.00 -1.42
N ALA A 447 41.19 -15.47 -0.90
CA ALA A 447 39.97 -15.59 -1.71
C ALA A 447 38.71 -15.54 -0.84
N PRO A 448 37.63 -14.92 -1.34
CA PRO A 448 36.32 -14.96 -0.70
C PRO A 448 35.80 -16.39 -0.50
N GLY A 449 35.04 -16.62 0.55
CA GLY A 449 34.30 -17.87 0.74
C GLY A 449 33.16 -18.02 -0.25
N THR A 450 32.41 -19.11 -0.15
CA THR A 450 31.21 -19.35 -0.96
C THR A 450 30.01 -19.60 -0.05
N VAL A 451 28.89 -18.93 -0.34
CA VAL A 451 27.64 -19.09 0.38
C VAL A 451 26.55 -19.65 -0.53
N ASP A 452 26.03 -20.82 -0.19
CA ASP A 452 24.82 -21.37 -0.81
C ASP A 452 23.57 -20.76 -0.15
N LEU A 453 22.49 -20.65 -0.91
CA LEU A 453 21.21 -20.18 -0.39
C LEU A 453 20.22 -21.35 -0.27
N ASP A 454 19.85 -21.71 0.93
CA ASP A 454 18.85 -22.73 1.21
C ASP A 454 17.47 -22.07 1.27
N VAL A 455 16.56 -22.49 0.37
CA VAL A 455 15.23 -21.90 0.20
C VAL A 455 14.19 -22.85 0.74
N ALA A 456 13.64 -22.53 1.91
CA ALA A 456 12.49 -23.19 2.49
C ALA A 456 11.19 -22.55 1.99
N LEU A 457 10.22 -23.38 1.57
CA LEU A 457 9.00 -22.95 0.89
C LEU A 457 7.78 -23.59 1.53
N THR A 458 6.73 -22.81 1.78
CA THR A 458 5.39 -23.32 2.11
C THR A 458 4.47 -23.06 0.92
N THR A 459 3.80 -24.08 0.42
CA THR A 459 2.95 -23.96 -0.78
C THR A 459 1.68 -23.15 -0.49
N ALA A 460 1.28 -22.28 -1.41
CA ALA A 460 0.01 -21.57 -1.37
C ALA A 460 -1.12 -22.38 -2.03
N LYS A 461 -2.36 -21.97 -1.83
CA LYS A 461 -3.51 -22.48 -2.60
C LYS A 461 -3.36 -22.08 -4.06
N LEU A 462 -3.27 -23.07 -4.96
CA LEU A 462 -2.98 -22.83 -6.39
C LEU A 462 -4.19 -22.47 -7.23
N ARG A 463 -5.40 -22.71 -6.74
CA ARG A 463 -6.66 -22.50 -7.48
C ARG A 463 -7.33 -21.23 -7.01
N THR A 464 -7.86 -20.46 -7.98
CA THR A 464 -8.64 -19.26 -7.72
C THR A 464 -9.90 -19.33 -8.57
N ILE A 465 -11.04 -19.05 -7.97
CA ILE A 465 -12.29 -18.77 -8.67
C ILE A 465 -12.60 -17.31 -8.44
N ALA A 466 -12.85 -16.58 -9.51
CA ALA A 466 -13.22 -15.17 -9.42
C ALA A 466 -14.50 -14.94 -10.23
N GLY A 467 -15.38 -14.10 -9.69
CA GLY A 467 -16.58 -13.63 -10.35
C GLY A 467 -16.67 -12.11 -10.30
N LEU A 468 -17.27 -11.53 -11.31
CA LEU A 468 -17.51 -10.11 -11.41
C LEU A 468 -18.90 -9.90 -12.02
N ALA A 469 -19.68 -8.99 -11.45
CA ALA A 469 -20.91 -8.50 -12.04
C ALA A 469 -20.87 -6.97 -12.07
N GLY A 470 -21.31 -6.38 -13.17
CA GLY A 470 -21.29 -4.92 -13.34
C GLY A 470 -22.31 -4.45 -14.36
N TYR A 471 -22.59 -3.16 -14.27
CA TYR A 471 -23.40 -2.43 -15.25
C TYR A 471 -22.69 -1.14 -15.63
N SER A 472 -22.72 -0.82 -16.91
CA SER A 472 -22.23 0.45 -17.44
C SER A 472 -23.23 0.94 -18.51
N SER A 473 -23.47 2.25 -18.53
CA SER A 473 -24.42 2.86 -19.49
C SER A 473 -24.00 2.70 -20.96
N GLY A 474 -22.69 2.45 -21.21
CA GLY A 474 -22.15 2.25 -22.55
C GLY A 474 -21.99 0.78 -22.97
N GLU A 475 -21.99 -0.17 -22.03
CA GLU A 475 -21.79 -1.61 -22.29
C GLU A 475 -22.92 -2.51 -21.77
N GLY A 476 -23.89 -1.93 -21.00
CA GLY A 476 -24.97 -2.68 -20.37
C GLY A 476 -24.52 -3.55 -19.20
N PHE A 477 -25.20 -4.66 -18.97
CA PHE A 477 -24.85 -5.64 -17.95
C PHE A 477 -23.70 -6.53 -18.41
N ARG A 478 -22.81 -6.87 -17.47
CA ARG A 478 -21.70 -7.79 -17.68
C ARG A 478 -21.53 -8.68 -16.46
N VAL A 479 -21.46 -9.97 -16.67
CA VAL A 479 -21.04 -10.96 -15.67
C VAL A 479 -19.82 -11.68 -16.22
N GLU A 480 -18.80 -11.82 -15.38
CA GLU A 480 -17.58 -12.56 -15.71
C GLU A 480 -17.32 -13.61 -14.65
N ALA A 481 -16.98 -14.81 -15.06
CA ALA A 481 -16.49 -15.86 -14.19
C ALA A 481 -15.15 -16.39 -14.71
N SER A 482 -14.22 -16.67 -13.82
CA SER A 482 -12.96 -17.27 -14.20
C SER A 482 -12.49 -18.28 -13.16
N TRP A 483 -11.86 -19.34 -13.67
CA TRP A 483 -11.13 -20.31 -12.89
C TRP A 483 -9.66 -20.26 -13.31
N GLU A 484 -8.77 -20.26 -12.33
CA GLU A 484 -7.34 -20.19 -12.53
C GLU A 484 -6.62 -21.23 -11.69
N HIS A 485 -5.64 -21.91 -12.29
CA HIS A 485 -4.67 -22.75 -11.60
C HIS A 485 -3.26 -22.23 -11.88
N ARG A 486 -2.59 -21.70 -10.83
CA ARG A 486 -1.32 -20.95 -10.96
C ARG A 486 -0.10 -21.79 -11.36
N ASN A 487 -0.15 -23.10 -11.16
CA ASN A 487 0.96 -24.03 -11.50
C ASN A 487 0.41 -25.29 -12.16
N PHE A 488 -0.50 -25.14 -13.13
CA PHE A 488 -1.09 -26.27 -13.87
C PHE A 488 -0.02 -27.00 -14.70
N PHE A 489 0.92 -26.24 -15.26
CA PHE A 489 2.08 -26.74 -15.99
C PHE A 489 3.37 -26.31 -15.27
N PRO A 490 3.89 -27.08 -14.29
CA PRO A 490 5.08 -26.70 -13.52
C PRO A 490 6.32 -26.48 -14.38
N PRO A 491 7.24 -25.58 -13.98
CA PRO A 491 7.07 -24.54 -12.95
C PRO A 491 6.39 -23.28 -13.51
N GLU A 492 5.56 -22.63 -12.69
CA GLU A 492 4.91 -21.33 -12.95
C GLU A 492 4.00 -21.27 -14.20
N GLY A 493 3.63 -22.43 -14.76
CA GLY A 493 2.69 -22.50 -15.87
C GLY A 493 1.24 -22.38 -15.37
N LEU A 494 0.66 -21.18 -15.49
CA LEU A 494 -0.72 -20.86 -15.14
C LEU A 494 -1.65 -21.26 -16.26
N LEU A 495 -2.79 -21.85 -15.90
CA LEU A 495 -3.93 -22.05 -16.80
C LEU A 495 -5.14 -21.27 -16.24
N ARG A 496 -5.72 -20.42 -17.08
CA ARG A 496 -6.96 -19.68 -16.76
C ARG A 496 -8.02 -19.98 -17.78
N VAL A 497 -9.21 -20.31 -17.33
CA VAL A 497 -10.43 -20.39 -18.13
C VAL A 497 -11.33 -19.24 -17.71
N ARG A 498 -11.83 -18.47 -18.69
CA ARG A 498 -12.63 -17.26 -18.46
C ARG A 498 -13.86 -17.25 -19.35
N GLY A 499 -15.01 -16.92 -18.75
CA GLY A 499 -16.28 -16.67 -19.46
C GLY A 499 -16.79 -15.27 -19.12
N VAL A 500 -17.29 -14.57 -20.13
CA VAL A 500 -17.99 -13.28 -19.99
C VAL A 500 -19.35 -13.42 -20.67
N ALA A 501 -20.39 -13.00 -19.97
CA ALA A 501 -21.76 -12.87 -20.50
C ALA A 501 -22.22 -11.44 -20.23
N GLY A 502 -22.45 -10.70 -21.29
CA GLY A 502 -22.88 -9.30 -21.21
C GLY A 502 -23.82 -8.93 -22.32
N THR A 503 -24.45 -7.77 -22.24
CA THR A 503 -25.38 -7.25 -23.26
C THR A 503 -24.68 -7.01 -24.59
N GLN A 504 -23.45 -6.49 -24.56
CA GLN A 504 -22.70 -6.11 -25.79
C GLN A 504 -21.46 -6.99 -26.01
N GLU A 505 -21.11 -7.88 -25.06
CA GLU A 505 -19.94 -8.73 -25.17
C GLU A 505 -20.21 -10.10 -24.57
N GLN A 506 -19.93 -11.16 -25.32
CA GLN A 506 -19.82 -12.53 -24.80
C GLN A 506 -18.42 -13.05 -25.16
N LEU A 507 -17.76 -13.69 -24.20
CA LEU A 507 -16.41 -14.22 -24.40
C LEU A 507 -16.26 -15.55 -23.68
N ALA A 508 -15.65 -16.51 -24.32
CA ALA A 508 -15.11 -17.72 -23.72
C ALA A 508 -13.63 -17.85 -24.11
N GLY A 509 -12.77 -18.05 -23.13
CA GLY A 509 -11.33 -18.05 -23.41
C GLY A 509 -10.53 -18.89 -22.45
N VAL A 510 -9.39 -19.37 -22.96
CA VAL A 510 -8.37 -20.11 -22.22
C VAL A 510 -7.05 -19.39 -22.38
N THR A 511 -6.39 -19.10 -21.29
CA THR A 511 -5.06 -18.49 -21.24
C THR A 511 -4.09 -19.45 -20.58
N PHE A 512 -3.02 -19.77 -21.28
CA PHE A 512 -1.80 -20.30 -20.70
C PHE A 512 -0.81 -19.16 -20.51
N ARG A 513 -0.19 -19.07 -19.31
CA ARG A 513 0.85 -18.07 -19.02
C ARG A 513 1.96 -18.71 -18.24
N ARG A 514 3.19 -18.50 -18.68
CA ARG A 514 4.39 -18.95 -17.96
C ARG A 514 5.26 -17.77 -17.61
N ASN A 515 5.34 -17.49 -16.32
CA ASN A 515 6.24 -16.46 -15.81
C ASN A 515 7.67 -16.99 -15.78
N ASN A 516 8.63 -16.06 -15.73
CA ASN A 516 10.07 -16.36 -15.69
C ASN A 516 10.53 -17.34 -16.80
N PHE A 517 9.87 -17.29 -17.96
CA PHE A 517 10.17 -18.15 -19.10
C PHE A 517 11.53 -17.79 -19.71
N MET A 518 12.47 -18.75 -19.69
CA MET A 518 13.86 -18.56 -20.14
C MET A 518 14.62 -17.43 -19.41
N GLY A 519 14.22 -17.12 -18.20
CA GLY A 519 14.84 -16.10 -17.33
C GLY A 519 13.86 -15.19 -16.66
N ARG A 520 14.32 -14.49 -15.65
CA ARG A 520 13.51 -13.63 -14.81
C ARG A 520 12.81 -12.51 -15.58
N ASP A 521 11.56 -12.22 -15.17
CA ASP A 521 10.73 -11.14 -15.70
C ASP A 521 10.33 -11.31 -17.17
N ARG A 522 10.57 -12.46 -17.76
CA ARG A 522 10.11 -12.83 -19.09
C ARG A 522 8.86 -13.68 -18.97
N VAL A 523 7.86 -13.37 -19.79
CA VAL A 523 6.56 -14.02 -19.74
C VAL A 523 6.23 -14.54 -21.13
N LEU A 524 5.87 -15.81 -21.21
CA LEU A 524 5.23 -16.41 -22.37
C LEU A 524 3.74 -16.54 -22.08
N SER A 525 2.89 -15.96 -22.91
CA SER A 525 1.44 -16.12 -22.86
C SER A 525 0.92 -16.74 -24.16
N VAL A 526 -0.07 -17.61 -24.03
CA VAL A 526 -0.82 -18.18 -25.16
C VAL A 526 -2.30 -18.06 -24.82
N ASP A 527 -3.05 -17.32 -25.62
CA ASP A 527 -4.46 -17.05 -25.45
C ASP A 527 -5.25 -17.62 -26.63
N LEU A 528 -6.31 -18.36 -26.31
CA LEU A 528 -7.30 -18.80 -27.27
C LEU A 528 -8.66 -18.34 -26.75
N PHE A 529 -9.40 -17.55 -27.57
CA PHE A 529 -10.73 -17.12 -27.18
C PHE A 529 -11.68 -17.00 -28.37
N ALA A 530 -12.94 -17.21 -28.05
CA ALA A 530 -14.08 -16.89 -28.91
C ALA A 530 -14.86 -15.74 -28.28
N GLN A 531 -15.18 -14.71 -29.06
CA GLN A 531 -15.82 -13.49 -28.59
C GLN A 531 -16.87 -13.01 -29.56
N THR A 532 -17.97 -12.52 -29.03
CA THR A 532 -18.96 -11.73 -29.75
C THR A 532 -19.00 -10.33 -29.17
N GLN A 533 -18.94 -9.31 -30.03
CA GLN A 533 -19.02 -7.91 -29.65
C GLN A 533 -20.08 -7.21 -30.49
N ASP A 534 -20.94 -6.43 -29.85
CA ASP A 534 -21.91 -5.53 -30.49
C ASP A 534 -21.62 -4.10 -30.05
N ARG A 535 -20.91 -3.36 -30.87
CA ARG A 535 -20.46 -1.98 -30.61
C ARG A 535 -21.11 -1.04 -31.63
N ASP A 536 -21.27 0.23 -31.29
CA ASP A 536 -21.73 1.24 -32.25
C ASP A 536 -20.86 1.27 -33.52
N ALA A 537 -19.54 1.08 -33.34
CA ALA A 537 -18.57 1.10 -34.43
C ALA A 537 -18.58 -0.15 -35.29
N PHE A 538 -18.85 -1.32 -34.73
CA PHE A 538 -18.87 -2.61 -35.43
C PHE A 538 -19.51 -3.72 -34.60
N ASP A 539 -19.97 -4.73 -35.30
CA ASP A 539 -20.51 -5.97 -34.76
C ASP A 539 -19.61 -7.12 -35.23
N ALA A 540 -18.97 -7.81 -34.27
CA ALA A 540 -17.94 -8.81 -34.57
C ALA A 540 -18.17 -10.14 -33.84
N ARG A 541 -17.90 -11.26 -34.55
CA ARG A 541 -17.77 -12.60 -33.98
C ARG A 541 -16.39 -13.13 -34.30
N THR A 542 -15.57 -13.27 -33.28
CA THR A 542 -14.12 -13.47 -33.43
C THR A 542 -13.67 -14.74 -32.75
N ILE A 543 -12.79 -15.48 -33.36
CA ILE A 543 -11.94 -16.51 -32.75
C ILE A 543 -10.51 -16.05 -32.93
N SER A 544 -9.76 -16.01 -31.86
CA SER A 544 -8.38 -15.54 -31.84
C SER A 544 -7.45 -16.51 -31.14
N PHE A 545 -6.30 -16.73 -31.74
CA PHE A 545 -5.13 -17.37 -31.14
C PHE A 545 -3.99 -16.34 -31.07
N ILE A 546 -3.50 -16.07 -29.87
CA ILE A 546 -2.46 -15.07 -29.65
C ILE A 546 -1.35 -15.70 -28.81
N THR A 547 -0.12 -15.58 -29.28
CA THR A 547 1.07 -15.95 -28.50
C THR A 547 1.91 -14.70 -28.29
N THR A 548 2.33 -14.44 -27.07
CA THR A 548 3.16 -13.27 -26.74
C THR A 548 4.33 -13.69 -25.87
N PHE A 549 5.52 -13.30 -26.26
CA PHE A 549 6.72 -13.33 -25.42
C PHE A 549 7.12 -11.92 -25.08
N GLU A 550 7.26 -11.61 -23.77
CA GLU A 550 7.50 -10.26 -23.33
C GLU A 550 8.40 -10.19 -22.08
N ARG A 551 9.14 -9.08 -21.97
CA ARG A 551 9.83 -8.65 -20.76
C ARG A 551 9.10 -7.43 -20.21
N GLN A 552 8.55 -7.54 -19.00
CA GLN A 552 7.73 -6.50 -18.40
C GLN A 552 8.38 -5.93 -17.14
N SER A 553 8.03 -4.66 -16.84
CA SER A 553 8.20 -4.10 -15.50
C SER A 553 7.20 -4.73 -14.54
N THR A 554 7.63 -4.96 -13.31
CA THR A 554 6.76 -5.41 -12.21
C THR A 554 6.72 -4.33 -11.15
N ILE A 555 5.75 -4.40 -10.22
CA ILE A 555 5.68 -3.47 -9.09
C ILE A 555 6.92 -3.58 -8.20
N LEU A 556 7.50 -4.78 -8.10
CA LEU A 556 8.71 -5.03 -7.32
C LEU A 556 9.96 -4.42 -7.96
N TYR A 557 9.94 -4.28 -9.29
CA TYR A 557 11.09 -3.77 -10.04
C TYR A 557 10.64 -3.11 -11.34
N GLN A 558 10.72 -1.79 -11.37
CA GLN A 558 10.51 -0.99 -12.58
C GLN A 558 11.73 -1.07 -13.47
N LYS A 559 11.53 -1.43 -14.75
CA LYS A 559 12.58 -1.51 -15.76
C LYS A 559 12.52 -0.33 -16.70
N ARG A 560 13.66 0.25 -16.99
CA ARG A 560 13.74 1.29 -18.04
C ARG A 560 13.33 0.78 -19.40
N TRP A 561 13.61 -0.51 -19.70
CA TRP A 561 13.29 -1.12 -20.99
C TRP A 561 12.36 -2.31 -20.84
N SER A 562 11.21 -2.26 -21.47
CA SER A 562 10.25 -3.36 -21.62
C SER A 562 9.97 -3.60 -23.10
N TYR A 563 9.86 -4.86 -23.49
CA TYR A 563 9.58 -5.23 -24.86
C TYR A 563 8.70 -6.48 -24.92
N GLY A 564 8.03 -6.66 -26.05
CA GLY A 564 7.27 -7.87 -26.33
C GLY A 564 7.13 -8.07 -27.82
N ILE A 565 7.06 -9.33 -28.22
CA ILE A 565 6.76 -9.76 -29.59
C ILE A 565 5.71 -10.86 -29.53
N GLY A 566 4.79 -10.87 -30.47
CA GLY A 566 3.72 -11.86 -30.54
C GLY A 566 3.51 -12.43 -31.92
N LEU A 567 2.70 -13.46 -31.95
CA LEU A 567 2.05 -13.99 -33.16
C LEU A 567 0.55 -14.00 -32.88
N GLU A 568 -0.23 -13.54 -33.85
CA GLU A 568 -1.67 -13.48 -33.75
C GLU A 568 -2.32 -14.05 -35.01
N ALA A 569 -3.29 -14.93 -34.83
CA ALA A 569 -4.14 -15.46 -35.89
C ALA A 569 -5.60 -15.24 -35.47
N VAL A 570 -6.34 -14.51 -36.30
CA VAL A 570 -7.73 -14.11 -36.03
C VAL A 570 -8.60 -14.50 -37.20
N ALA A 571 -9.71 -15.15 -36.88
CA ALA A 571 -10.83 -15.32 -37.80
C ALA A 571 -12.02 -14.55 -37.21
N THR A 572 -12.50 -13.52 -37.93
CA THR A 572 -13.57 -12.67 -37.43
C THR A 572 -14.60 -12.41 -38.49
N GLN A 573 -15.88 -12.48 -38.11
CA GLN A 573 -17.02 -12.09 -38.96
C GLN A 573 -17.48 -10.73 -38.46
N GLU A 574 -17.21 -9.69 -39.22
CA GLU A 574 -17.53 -8.33 -38.85
C GLU A 574 -18.55 -7.70 -39.79
N ARG A 575 -19.33 -6.80 -39.21
CA ARG A 575 -20.23 -5.95 -39.96
C ARG A 575 -19.81 -4.51 -39.64
N GLU A 576 -19.43 -3.82 -40.66
CA GLU A 576 -19.22 -2.40 -40.67
C GLU A 576 -20.58 -1.70 -40.67
N GLY A 577 -20.74 -0.55 -40.04
CA GLY A 577 -21.92 0.29 -40.01
C GLY A 577 -22.91 0.20 -41.15
N SER A 578 -23.41 1.30 -41.66
CA SER A 578 -24.35 1.24 -42.76
C SER A 578 -23.85 2.02 -43.97
N VAL A 579 -24.25 1.54 -45.15
CA VAL A 579 -24.12 2.27 -46.45
C VAL A 579 -25.51 2.60 -46.94
N ALA A 580 -25.77 3.90 -47.23
CA ALA A 580 -27.06 4.39 -47.69
C ALA A 580 -28.27 4.01 -46.80
N GLY A 581 -28.10 3.99 -45.49
CA GLY A 581 -29.17 3.68 -44.53
C GLY A 581 -29.47 2.17 -44.37
N VAL A 582 -28.72 1.30 -45.01
CA VAL A 582 -28.83 -0.16 -44.87
C VAL A 582 -27.58 -0.71 -44.20
N ARG A 583 -27.73 -1.54 -43.14
CA ARG A 583 -26.59 -2.20 -42.49
C ARG A 583 -25.83 -3.06 -43.52
N ALA A 584 -24.49 -2.88 -43.56
CA ALA A 584 -23.62 -3.64 -44.45
C ALA A 584 -23.72 -5.15 -44.19
N PRO A 585 -23.55 -6.03 -45.19
CA PRO A 585 -23.47 -7.46 -44.98
C PRO A 585 -22.23 -7.82 -44.12
N ARG A 586 -22.30 -8.89 -43.32
CA ARG A 586 -21.16 -9.41 -42.59
C ARG A 586 -20.08 -9.92 -43.53
N GLN A 587 -18.85 -9.54 -43.30
CA GLN A 587 -17.67 -10.05 -44.00
C GLN A 587 -16.81 -10.86 -43.06
N THR A 588 -16.21 -11.94 -43.53
CA THR A 588 -15.27 -12.76 -42.77
C THR A 588 -13.86 -12.33 -43.13
N TYR A 589 -13.11 -11.93 -42.11
CA TYR A 589 -11.70 -11.58 -42.21
C TYR A 589 -10.85 -12.66 -41.56
N PHE A 590 -9.76 -13.03 -42.23
CA PHE A 590 -8.67 -13.82 -41.66
C PHE A 590 -7.46 -12.91 -41.51
N VAL A 591 -7.03 -12.68 -40.29
CA VAL A 591 -5.91 -11.76 -40.00
C VAL A 591 -4.78 -12.54 -39.34
N GLY A 592 -3.58 -12.45 -39.93
CA GLY A 592 -2.33 -12.89 -39.36
C GLY A 592 -1.49 -11.67 -38.99
N ALA A 593 -0.99 -11.59 -37.77
CA ALA A 593 -0.23 -10.44 -37.32
C ALA A 593 0.99 -10.84 -36.51
N VAL A 594 2.01 -9.99 -36.54
CA VAL A 594 3.22 -10.08 -35.72
C VAL A 594 3.36 -8.80 -34.89
N PRO A 595 2.56 -8.64 -33.80
CA PRO A 595 2.63 -7.46 -32.96
C PRO A 595 3.94 -7.39 -32.17
N GLY A 596 4.66 -6.28 -32.29
CA GLY A 596 5.80 -5.90 -31.48
C GLY A 596 5.48 -4.69 -30.62
N ARG A 597 5.98 -4.67 -29.39
CA ARG A 597 5.92 -3.51 -28.51
C ARG A 597 7.27 -3.24 -27.88
N PHE A 598 7.54 -1.97 -27.65
CA PHE A 598 8.74 -1.49 -27.01
C PHE A 598 8.37 -0.30 -26.13
N LEU A 599 8.85 -0.27 -24.91
CA LEU A 599 8.60 0.80 -23.95
C LEU A 599 9.92 1.19 -23.25
N TYR A 600 10.26 2.45 -23.31
CA TYR A 600 11.24 3.08 -22.45
C TYR A 600 10.53 3.85 -21.35
N ASP A 601 10.80 3.52 -20.09
CA ASP A 601 10.19 4.12 -18.91
C ASP A 601 11.28 4.72 -18.02
N ALA A 602 11.35 6.03 -18.01
CA ALA A 602 12.25 6.84 -17.17
C ALA A 602 11.44 7.62 -16.13
N SER A 603 10.20 7.18 -15.80
CA SER A 603 9.45 7.75 -14.70
C SER A 603 9.91 7.19 -13.36
N ASP A 604 9.62 7.91 -12.28
CA ASP A 604 9.95 7.56 -10.90
C ASP A 604 9.08 6.41 -10.34
N ASP A 605 7.82 6.31 -10.74
CA ASP A 605 6.88 5.30 -10.26
C ASP A 605 6.03 4.73 -11.38
N LEU A 606 5.72 3.41 -11.31
CA LEU A 606 4.95 2.71 -12.34
C LEU A 606 3.46 3.09 -12.32
N LEU A 607 2.88 3.34 -11.15
CA LEU A 607 1.45 3.54 -10.93
C LEU A 607 1.06 5.01 -10.73
N ASP A 608 1.92 5.80 -10.06
CA ASP A 608 1.70 7.22 -9.77
C ASP A 608 2.94 8.06 -10.13
N PRO A 609 3.30 8.14 -11.43
CA PRO A 609 4.48 8.89 -11.84
C PRO A 609 4.34 10.39 -11.54
N LYS A 610 5.37 10.95 -10.93
CA LYS A 610 5.50 12.37 -10.58
C LYS A 610 6.57 13.06 -11.42
N THR A 611 7.61 12.32 -11.79
CA THR A 611 8.75 12.85 -12.56
C THR A 611 9.10 11.94 -13.72
N GLY A 612 9.74 12.49 -14.74
CA GLY A 612 10.33 11.75 -15.84
C GLY A 612 9.40 11.58 -17.04
N PHE A 613 9.67 10.57 -17.86
CA PHE A 613 8.90 10.36 -19.09
C PHE A 613 8.83 8.88 -19.48
N ARG A 614 7.84 8.57 -20.32
CA ARG A 614 7.66 7.27 -20.96
C ARG A 614 7.55 7.45 -22.46
N ALA A 615 8.22 6.57 -23.23
CA ALA A 615 8.12 6.51 -24.68
C ALA A 615 7.84 5.07 -25.12
N GLY A 616 6.70 4.84 -25.76
CA GLY A 616 6.25 3.54 -26.21
C GLY A 616 6.06 3.48 -27.71
N LEU A 617 6.51 2.39 -28.32
CA LEU A 617 6.31 2.10 -29.73
C LEU A 617 5.61 0.73 -29.85
N ARG A 618 4.55 0.69 -30.64
CA ARG A 618 3.87 -0.56 -31.07
C ARG A 618 3.91 -0.62 -32.57
N ILE A 619 4.33 -1.75 -33.11
CA ILE A 619 4.36 -2.02 -34.55
C ILE A 619 3.79 -3.42 -34.77
N SER A 620 2.83 -3.53 -35.68
CA SER A 620 2.21 -4.80 -36.05
C SER A 620 2.13 -4.89 -37.58
N PRO A 621 3.05 -5.61 -38.22
CA PRO A 621 2.84 -6.09 -39.57
C PRO A 621 1.66 -7.08 -39.59
N GLU A 622 0.69 -6.84 -40.43
CA GLU A 622 -0.56 -7.60 -40.50
C GLU A 622 -0.88 -7.96 -41.94
N TYR A 623 -1.37 -9.17 -42.14
CA TYR A 623 -1.99 -9.63 -43.37
C TYR A 623 -3.49 -9.90 -43.11
N SER A 624 -4.36 -9.27 -43.90
CA SER A 624 -5.81 -9.46 -43.82
C SER A 624 -6.32 -10.00 -45.14
N LYS A 625 -7.18 -11.01 -45.06
CA LYS A 625 -7.86 -11.61 -46.21
C LYS A 625 -9.36 -11.66 -45.96
N ILE A 626 -10.14 -11.08 -46.85
CA ILE A 626 -11.59 -11.19 -46.84
C ILE A 626 -11.98 -12.49 -47.55
N ASN A 627 -12.86 -13.29 -46.93
CA ASN A 627 -13.35 -14.52 -47.54
C ASN A 627 -14.13 -14.24 -48.84
N GLY A 628 -13.68 -14.78 -49.94
CA GLY A 628 -14.25 -14.48 -51.26
C GLY A 628 -13.96 -13.08 -51.84
N GLY A 629 -13.09 -12.29 -51.15
CA GLY A 629 -12.78 -10.92 -51.51
C GLY A 629 -11.27 -10.64 -51.63
N SER A 630 -10.90 -9.38 -51.47
CA SER A 630 -9.53 -8.87 -51.56
C SER A 630 -8.68 -9.27 -50.32
N SER A 631 -7.38 -9.12 -50.49
CA SER A 631 -6.41 -9.23 -49.37
C SER A 631 -5.54 -7.99 -49.36
N GLY A 632 -5.02 -7.65 -48.16
CA GLY A 632 -4.11 -6.54 -48.00
C GLY A 632 -3.05 -6.86 -46.94
N THR A 633 -1.83 -6.40 -47.17
CA THR A 633 -0.76 -6.39 -46.15
C THR A 633 -0.56 -4.96 -45.72
N TYR A 634 -0.55 -4.74 -44.43
CA TYR A 634 -0.36 -3.42 -43.83
C TYR A 634 0.48 -3.46 -42.58
N ILE A 635 1.00 -2.30 -42.21
CA ILE A 635 1.70 -2.10 -40.95
C ILE A 635 0.86 -1.13 -40.12
N LYS A 636 0.44 -1.59 -38.93
CA LYS A 636 -0.18 -0.76 -37.92
C LYS A 636 0.90 -0.34 -36.92
N ALA A 637 1.16 0.96 -36.82
CA ALA A 637 2.13 1.52 -35.92
C ALA A 637 1.49 2.56 -34.99
N GLN A 638 1.96 2.61 -33.75
CA GLN A 638 1.50 3.58 -32.75
C GLN A 638 2.66 4.00 -31.86
N LEU A 639 2.82 5.31 -31.69
CA LEU A 639 3.76 5.95 -30.79
C LEU A 639 2.97 6.53 -29.60
N ASP A 640 3.37 6.20 -28.41
CA ASP A 640 2.85 6.75 -27.15
C ASP A 640 3.97 7.50 -26.41
N GLY A 641 3.73 8.73 -26.00
CA GLY A 641 4.64 9.53 -25.19
C GLY A 641 3.92 10.07 -23.94
N SER A 642 4.55 10.03 -22.80
CA SER A 642 4.04 10.70 -21.58
C SER A 642 5.20 11.40 -20.86
N TYR A 643 4.90 12.55 -20.29
CA TYR A 643 5.86 13.38 -19.56
C TYR A 643 5.25 13.87 -18.24
N TYR A 644 6.05 13.86 -17.18
CA TYR A 644 5.60 14.21 -15.83
C TYR A 644 6.57 15.20 -15.21
N GLN A 645 6.05 16.32 -14.71
CA GLN A 645 6.82 17.42 -14.14
C GLN A 645 6.19 17.87 -12.81
N PRO A 646 6.89 17.73 -11.67
CA PRO A 646 6.43 18.31 -10.42
C PRO A 646 6.59 19.82 -10.45
N VAL A 647 5.63 20.54 -9.86
CA VAL A 647 5.63 21.98 -9.64
C VAL A 647 5.37 22.22 -8.15
N GLY A 648 6.44 22.43 -7.39
CA GLY A 648 6.39 22.40 -5.94
C GLY A 648 6.03 21.00 -5.41
N GLU A 649 5.62 20.93 -4.15
CA GLU A 649 5.37 19.64 -3.47
C GLU A 649 3.98 19.04 -3.76
N LYS A 650 3.03 19.86 -4.20
CA LYS A 650 1.61 19.49 -4.27
C LYS A 650 1.06 19.31 -5.68
N ILE A 651 1.81 19.71 -6.71
CA ILE A 651 1.30 19.74 -8.08
C ILE A 651 2.20 18.91 -8.98
N VAL A 652 1.60 18.03 -9.80
CA VAL A 652 2.28 17.33 -10.89
C VAL A 652 1.58 17.67 -12.19
N LEU A 653 2.30 18.24 -13.14
CA LEU A 653 1.83 18.42 -14.51
C LEU A 653 2.14 17.16 -15.31
N ALA A 654 1.14 16.61 -15.97
CA ALA A 654 1.28 15.43 -16.81
C ALA A 654 0.76 15.70 -18.21
N ALA A 655 1.53 15.28 -19.20
CA ALA A 655 1.19 15.39 -20.61
C ALA A 655 1.31 14.04 -21.29
N ARG A 656 0.40 13.72 -22.21
CA ARG A 656 0.45 12.52 -23.05
C ARG A 656 0.19 12.87 -24.52
N THR A 657 0.92 12.21 -25.40
CA THR A 657 0.64 12.16 -26.83
C THR A 657 0.52 10.72 -27.31
N ARG A 658 -0.36 10.49 -28.27
CA ARG A 658 -0.51 9.21 -28.97
C ARG A 658 -0.69 9.49 -30.47
N LEU A 659 0.15 8.91 -31.28
CA LEU A 659 0.11 8.99 -32.74
C LEU A 659 0.02 7.59 -33.32
N GLY A 660 -0.91 7.36 -34.23
CA GLY A 660 -1.13 6.06 -34.85
C GLY A 660 -1.24 6.15 -36.37
N THR A 661 -0.72 5.14 -37.06
CA THR A 661 -0.85 5.01 -38.53
C THR A 661 -1.06 3.57 -38.95
N ILE A 662 -1.85 3.38 -40.01
CA ILE A 662 -1.99 2.12 -40.74
C ILE A 662 -1.65 2.39 -42.20
N THR A 663 -0.60 1.75 -42.70
CA THR A 663 -0.08 1.93 -44.07
C THR A 663 0.01 0.61 -44.81
N GLY A 664 -0.22 0.58 -46.11
CA GLY A 664 -0.04 -0.60 -46.96
C GLY A 664 -1.31 -1.25 -47.49
N ALA A 665 -2.49 -0.94 -46.93
CA ALA A 665 -3.78 -1.44 -47.42
C ALA A 665 -4.84 -0.36 -47.41
N ASP A 666 -5.86 -0.53 -48.24
CA ASP A 666 -7.07 0.30 -48.20
C ASP A 666 -7.90 -0.01 -46.96
N ILE A 667 -8.66 1.00 -46.47
CA ILE A 667 -9.48 0.86 -45.27
C ILE A 667 -10.51 -0.28 -45.38
N THR A 668 -10.97 -0.59 -46.57
CA THR A 668 -11.92 -1.71 -46.85
C THR A 668 -11.29 -3.09 -46.69
N GLN A 669 -9.95 -3.18 -46.77
CA GLN A 669 -9.21 -4.43 -46.56
C GLN A 669 -8.83 -4.66 -45.08
N ILE A 670 -9.02 -3.62 -44.24
CA ILE A 670 -8.73 -3.65 -42.81
C ILE A 670 -10.01 -3.96 -42.05
N ALA A 671 -10.04 -5.04 -41.32
CA ALA A 671 -11.17 -5.39 -40.47
C ALA A 671 -11.55 -4.18 -39.56
N PRO A 672 -12.82 -3.83 -39.41
CA PRO A 672 -13.28 -2.70 -38.56
C PRO A 672 -12.68 -2.72 -37.15
N SER A 673 -12.59 -3.88 -36.52
CA SER A 673 -11.97 -4.05 -35.19
C SER A 673 -10.47 -3.70 -35.13
N ARG A 674 -9.79 -3.64 -36.28
CA ARG A 674 -8.34 -3.32 -36.37
C ARG A 674 -8.05 -1.86 -36.66
N ARG A 675 -9.04 -1.05 -37.00
CA ARG A 675 -8.89 0.38 -37.30
C ARG A 675 -8.61 1.18 -36.01
N PHE A 676 -8.23 2.45 -36.16
CA PHE A 676 -8.12 3.37 -35.03
C PHE A 676 -9.46 4.00 -34.71
N TYR A 677 -9.70 4.17 -33.43
CA TYR A 677 -10.86 4.86 -32.85
C TYR A 677 -10.40 5.75 -31.70
N ALA A 678 -11.09 6.85 -31.44
CA ALA A 678 -10.83 7.73 -30.31
C ALA A 678 -12.12 8.10 -29.56
N GLY A 679 -11.99 8.62 -28.35
CA GLY A 679 -13.08 8.93 -27.43
C GLY A 679 -13.18 7.94 -26.29
N GLY A 680 -13.66 8.41 -25.12
CA GLY A 680 -13.79 7.66 -23.89
C GLY A 680 -12.71 7.97 -22.87
N GLY A 681 -12.80 7.39 -21.68
CA GLY A 681 -11.97 7.74 -20.51
C GLY A 681 -10.47 7.42 -20.61
N GLY A 682 -10.04 6.60 -21.56
CA GLY A 682 -8.63 6.31 -21.84
C GLY A 682 -8.09 7.01 -23.11
N SER A 683 -8.92 7.82 -23.75
CA SER A 683 -8.62 8.53 -24.98
C SER A 683 -8.94 10.02 -24.78
N VAL A 684 -10.08 10.50 -25.27
CA VAL A 684 -10.55 11.88 -25.09
C VAL A 684 -11.77 11.88 -24.19
N ARG A 685 -11.61 12.29 -22.94
CA ARG A 685 -12.70 12.36 -21.96
C ARG A 685 -13.70 13.45 -22.33
N GLY A 686 -14.96 13.20 -22.07
CA GLY A 686 -16.09 14.04 -22.50
C GLY A 686 -16.84 13.44 -23.69
N TYR A 687 -16.16 12.69 -24.56
CA TYR A 687 -16.78 11.95 -25.66
C TYR A 687 -17.10 10.51 -25.27
N GLY A 688 -18.13 9.95 -25.90
CA GLY A 688 -18.43 8.52 -25.76
C GLY A 688 -17.30 7.63 -26.31
N TYR A 689 -17.30 6.36 -25.89
CA TYR A 689 -16.32 5.38 -26.33
C TYR A 689 -16.34 5.22 -27.86
N GLN A 690 -15.19 5.38 -28.52
CA GLN A 690 -15.01 5.28 -29.98
C GLN A 690 -15.78 6.32 -30.83
N GLN A 691 -16.35 7.36 -30.25
CA GLN A 691 -17.24 8.30 -30.93
C GLN A 691 -16.54 9.41 -31.75
N ILE A 692 -15.21 9.52 -31.70
CA ILE A 692 -14.41 10.51 -32.43
C ILE A 692 -13.88 9.89 -33.73
N GLY A 693 -14.06 10.58 -34.84
CA GLY A 693 -13.54 10.22 -36.15
C GLY A 693 -14.58 10.23 -37.26
N PRO A 694 -14.29 9.57 -38.39
CA PRO A 694 -15.21 9.39 -39.49
C PRO A 694 -16.46 8.63 -39.06
N ARG A 695 -17.60 8.97 -39.65
CA ARG A 695 -18.90 8.33 -39.38
C ARG A 695 -19.52 7.83 -40.68
N ASP A 696 -20.28 6.78 -40.56
CA ASP A 696 -21.07 6.23 -41.65
C ASP A 696 -22.35 7.04 -41.94
N SER A 697 -23.19 6.57 -42.85
CA SER A 697 -24.41 7.25 -43.25
C SER A 697 -25.52 7.29 -42.17
N LEU A 698 -25.44 6.45 -41.13
CA LEU A 698 -26.33 6.45 -39.97
C LEU A 698 -25.78 7.29 -38.83
N GLY A 699 -24.53 7.72 -38.93
CA GLY A 699 -23.84 8.47 -37.88
C GLY A 699 -23.02 7.61 -36.95
N ASP A 700 -22.87 6.32 -37.21
CA ASP A 700 -22.07 5.40 -36.44
C ASP A 700 -20.56 5.55 -36.74
N PRO A 701 -19.65 5.36 -35.76
CA PRO A 701 -18.21 5.50 -36.00
C PRO A 701 -17.69 4.41 -36.96
N SER A 702 -16.94 4.80 -37.98
CA SER A 702 -16.38 3.87 -38.99
C SER A 702 -14.88 3.62 -38.76
N GLY A 703 -14.25 4.32 -37.82
CA GLY A 703 -12.81 4.23 -37.57
C GLY A 703 -11.95 4.82 -38.67
N GLY A 704 -10.64 4.83 -38.47
CA GLY A 704 -9.70 5.42 -39.40
C GLY A 704 -8.37 4.70 -39.48
N ARG A 705 -7.50 5.17 -40.40
CA ARG A 705 -6.13 4.67 -40.58
C ARG A 705 -5.09 5.51 -39.83
N SER A 706 -5.44 6.68 -39.33
CA SER A 706 -4.56 7.47 -38.48
C SER A 706 -5.27 7.96 -37.22
N LEU A 707 -4.46 8.20 -36.18
CA LEU A 707 -4.86 8.64 -34.85
C LEU A 707 -3.92 9.72 -34.35
N SER A 708 -4.49 10.80 -33.81
CA SER A 708 -3.73 11.81 -33.05
C SER A 708 -4.47 12.10 -31.76
N GLU A 709 -3.80 11.93 -30.62
CA GLU A 709 -4.34 12.26 -29.30
C GLU A 709 -3.32 13.08 -28.50
N LEU A 710 -3.81 14.06 -27.77
CA LEU A 710 -3.08 14.85 -26.81
C LEU A 710 -3.89 14.91 -25.49
N SER A 711 -3.22 14.87 -24.37
CA SER A 711 -3.84 14.95 -23.05
C SER A 711 -2.95 15.73 -22.10
N PHE A 712 -3.55 16.65 -21.34
CA PHE A 712 -2.86 17.43 -20.30
C PHE A 712 -3.64 17.33 -19.00
N GLU A 713 -2.94 17.10 -17.90
CA GLU A 713 -3.50 17.04 -16.55
C GLU A 713 -2.64 17.85 -15.59
N ALA A 714 -3.30 18.53 -14.63
CA ALA A 714 -2.64 19.06 -13.44
C ALA A 714 -3.16 18.28 -12.21
N ARG A 715 -2.31 17.44 -11.61
CA ARG A 715 -2.64 16.65 -10.44
C ARG A 715 -2.31 17.43 -9.19
N VAL A 716 -3.33 17.97 -8.50
CA VAL A 716 -3.18 18.86 -7.33
C VAL A 716 -3.53 18.07 -6.07
N ARG A 717 -2.57 17.76 -5.23
CA ARG A 717 -2.80 17.12 -3.92
C ARG A 717 -3.42 18.14 -2.96
N THR A 718 -4.54 17.75 -2.36
CA THR A 718 -5.20 18.55 -1.33
C THR A 718 -4.74 18.11 0.06
N GLY A 719 -4.89 18.99 1.07
CA GLY A 719 -4.63 18.58 2.47
C GLY A 719 -5.75 17.71 3.07
N LEU A 720 -6.83 17.43 2.30
CA LEU A 720 -7.98 16.67 2.77
C LEU A 720 -7.65 15.19 2.93
N PHE A 721 -8.25 14.56 3.95
CA PHE A 721 -8.02 13.14 4.30
C PHE A 721 -6.53 12.77 4.47
N GLY A 722 -5.78 13.64 5.15
CA GLY A 722 -4.34 13.40 5.35
C GLY A 722 -3.52 13.43 4.05
N GLY A 723 -3.98 14.15 3.02
CA GLY A 723 -3.30 14.22 1.72
C GLY A 723 -3.65 13.08 0.75
N ALA A 724 -4.59 12.19 1.11
CA ALA A 724 -5.02 11.09 0.25
C ALA A 724 -5.91 11.52 -0.92
N LEU A 725 -6.37 12.78 -0.96
CA LEU A 725 -7.22 13.29 -2.01
C LEU A 725 -6.48 14.25 -2.93
N ALA A 726 -6.65 14.09 -4.26
CA ALA A 726 -6.19 15.06 -5.26
C ALA A 726 -7.31 15.44 -6.23
N LEU A 727 -7.28 16.69 -6.68
CA LEU A 727 -8.08 17.23 -7.79
C LEU A 727 -7.24 17.28 -9.05
N VAL A 728 -7.86 16.92 -10.18
CA VAL A 728 -7.15 16.79 -11.45
C VAL A 728 -7.96 17.45 -12.57
N PRO A 729 -7.84 18.76 -12.78
CA PRO A 729 -8.30 19.38 -14.02
C PRO A 729 -7.55 18.81 -15.21
N PHE A 730 -8.26 18.62 -16.33
CA PHE A 730 -7.68 18.06 -17.55
C PHE A 730 -8.28 18.66 -18.82
N VAL A 731 -7.48 18.58 -19.88
CA VAL A 731 -7.89 18.87 -21.25
C VAL A 731 -7.34 17.79 -22.16
N ASP A 732 -8.22 17.17 -22.94
CA ASP A 732 -7.87 16.14 -23.91
C ASP A 732 -8.24 16.61 -25.30
N ALA A 733 -7.48 16.19 -26.32
CA ALA A 733 -7.79 16.44 -27.72
C ALA A 733 -7.54 15.16 -28.53
N GLY A 734 -8.33 14.91 -29.57
CA GLY A 734 -8.11 13.79 -30.46
C GLY A 734 -8.76 13.90 -31.80
N ALA A 735 -8.15 13.25 -32.77
CA ALA A 735 -8.65 13.12 -34.14
C ALA A 735 -8.37 11.70 -34.67
N VAL A 736 -9.27 11.20 -35.48
CA VAL A 736 -9.12 9.98 -36.26
C VAL A 736 -9.45 10.29 -37.71
N ASP A 737 -8.58 9.85 -38.63
CA ASP A 737 -8.78 10.15 -40.06
C ASP A 737 -8.62 8.86 -40.90
N THR A 738 -9.23 8.88 -42.11
CA THR A 738 -9.09 7.83 -43.12
C THR A 738 -7.75 7.86 -43.86
N THR A 739 -7.03 8.99 -43.83
CA THR A 739 -5.67 9.11 -44.32
C THR A 739 -4.67 8.36 -43.48
N THR A 740 -3.51 8.02 -44.02
CA THR A 740 -2.46 7.29 -43.28
C THR A 740 -1.63 8.19 -42.37
N THR A 741 -1.59 9.49 -42.63
CA THR A 741 -0.77 10.44 -41.88
C THR A 741 -1.56 10.99 -40.70
N PRO A 742 -1.07 10.85 -39.46
CA PRO A 742 -1.67 11.50 -38.31
C PRO A 742 -1.82 13.00 -38.51
N SER A 743 -3.02 13.51 -38.33
CA SER A 743 -3.37 14.90 -38.56
C SER A 743 -3.87 15.54 -37.24
N PHE A 744 -3.60 16.81 -37.07
CA PHE A 744 -4.17 17.65 -36.02
C PHE A 744 -5.30 18.55 -36.53
N GLN A 745 -5.81 18.27 -37.73
CA GLN A 745 -7.03 18.89 -38.22
C GLN A 745 -8.24 18.20 -37.60
N ASP A 746 -9.35 18.93 -37.49
CA ASP A 746 -10.60 18.42 -36.90
C ASP A 746 -10.50 17.81 -35.52
N LEU A 747 -9.55 18.31 -34.70
CA LEU A 747 -9.41 17.90 -33.30
C LEU A 747 -10.73 18.10 -32.53
N ARG A 748 -11.11 17.07 -31.80
CA ARG A 748 -12.18 17.09 -30.81
C ARG A 748 -11.59 17.29 -29.43
N PHE A 749 -12.06 18.36 -28.78
CA PHE A 749 -11.55 18.75 -27.46
C PHE A 749 -12.53 18.34 -26.36
N GLY A 750 -12.03 17.75 -25.30
CA GLY A 750 -12.75 17.48 -24.08
C GLY A 750 -12.03 18.10 -22.88
N ALA A 751 -12.78 18.65 -21.95
CA ALA A 751 -12.23 19.18 -20.72
C ALA A 751 -13.03 18.71 -19.50
N GLY A 752 -12.43 18.72 -18.36
CA GLY A 752 -13.10 18.28 -17.15
C GLY A 752 -12.26 18.35 -15.90
N ILE A 753 -12.81 17.76 -14.86
CA ILE A 753 -12.13 17.62 -13.57
C ILE A 753 -12.23 16.18 -13.08
N GLY A 754 -11.15 15.69 -12.53
CA GLY A 754 -11.07 14.37 -11.89
C GLY A 754 -10.80 14.49 -10.40
N VAL A 755 -11.19 13.46 -9.68
CA VAL A 755 -10.85 13.24 -8.29
C VAL A 755 -10.01 11.96 -8.21
N ARG A 756 -8.94 12.00 -7.42
CA ARG A 756 -8.09 10.85 -7.12
C ARG A 756 -8.11 10.60 -5.63
N TYR A 757 -8.38 9.37 -5.25
CA TYR A 757 -8.23 8.93 -3.87
C TYR A 757 -7.10 7.89 -3.82
N TYR A 758 -6.00 8.25 -3.17
CA TYR A 758 -4.80 7.41 -3.09
C TYR A 758 -5.00 6.30 -2.08
N THR A 759 -4.77 5.08 -2.51
CA THR A 759 -4.82 3.86 -1.70
C THR A 759 -3.48 3.13 -1.77
N ASN A 760 -3.25 2.16 -0.90
CA ASN A 760 -2.01 1.35 -0.89
C ASN A 760 -1.79 0.52 -2.18
N PHE A 761 -2.82 0.37 -3.02
CA PHE A 761 -2.76 -0.37 -4.28
C PHE A 761 -2.89 0.53 -5.52
N GLY A 762 -2.81 1.84 -5.34
CA GLY A 762 -2.90 2.85 -6.38
C GLY A 762 -4.10 3.80 -6.24
N PRO A 763 -4.13 4.90 -7.00
CA PRO A 763 -5.20 5.87 -6.90
C PRO A 763 -6.51 5.36 -7.54
N LEU A 764 -7.62 5.52 -6.82
CA LEU A 764 -8.97 5.42 -7.39
C LEU A 764 -9.27 6.73 -8.11
N ARG A 765 -9.75 6.63 -9.34
CA ARG A 765 -10.00 7.76 -10.24
C ARG A 765 -11.48 7.88 -10.57
N ILE A 766 -12.01 9.09 -10.43
CA ILE A 766 -13.34 9.49 -10.94
C ILE A 766 -13.13 10.76 -11.75
N ASP A 767 -13.42 10.72 -13.06
CA ASP A 767 -13.31 11.86 -13.96
C ASP A 767 -14.69 12.23 -14.50
N VAL A 768 -14.98 13.54 -14.55
CA VAL A 768 -16.15 14.11 -15.20
C VAL A 768 -15.66 15.05 -16.29
N GLY A 769 -16.06 14.78 -17.51
CA GLY A 769 -15.64 15.55 -18.69
C GLY A 769 -16.79 15.97 -19.57
N THR A 770 -16.60 17.04 -20.30
CA THR A 770 -17.55 17.56 -21.31
C THR A 770 -16.84 17.81 -22.63
N PRO A 771 -17.46 17.53 -23.78
CA PRO A 771 -16.92 17.92 -25.08
C PRO A 771 -17.00 19.44 -25.26
N LEU A 772 -15.90 20.04 -25.71
CA LEU A 772 -15.88 21.50 -25.99
C LEU A 772 -16.38 21.85 -27.39
N ASN A 773 -16.26 20.93 -28.36
CA ASN A 773 -16.73 21.09 -29.73
C ASN A 773 -17.53 19.86 -30.22
N PRO A 774 -18.68 19.55 -29.53
CA PRO A 774 -19.47 18.35 -29.82
C PRO A 774 -20.12 18.42 -31.21
N ARG A 775 -20.34 17.26 -31.83
CA ARG A 775 -21.22 17.07 -32.96
C ARG A 775 -22.65 16.81 -32.48
N LYS A 776 -23.59 16.91 -33.41
CA LYS A 776 -24.98 16.53 -33.13
C LYS A 776 -25.02 15.03 -32.79
N GLY A 777 -25.55 14.68 -31.63
CA GLY A 777 -25.61 13.30 -31.13
C GLY A 777 -24.54 12.96 -30.10
N ASP A 778 -23.49 13.75 -29.94
CA ASP A 778 -22.48 13.50 -28.90
C ASP A 778 -23.06 13.72 -27.48
N SER A 779 -22.61 12.94 -26.55
CA SER A 779 -22.94 13.09 -25.10
C SER A 779 -22.45 14.45 -24.59
N ARG A 780 -23.24 15.09 -23.71
CA ARG A 780 -22.84 16.37 -23.11
C ARG A 780 -21.87 16.21 -21.93
N ILE A 781 -21.94 15.09 -21.24
CA ILE A 781 -21.13 14.81 -20.05
C ILE A 781 -20.73 13.34 -20.08
N GLY A 782 -19.47 13.04 -19.83
CA GLY A 782 -18.95 11.71 -19.61
C GLY A 782 -18.44 11.56 -18.17
N VAL A 783 -18.76 10.46 -17.52
CA VAL A 783 -18.25 10.09 -16.20
C VAL A 783 -17.47 8.79 -16.31
N TYR A 784 -16.27 8.79 -15.78
CA TYR A 784 -15.34 7.66 -15.87
C TYR A 784 -14.82 7.28 -14.52
N VAL A 785 -14.85 5.99 -14.17
CA VAL A 785 -14.28 5.46 -12.92
C VAL A 785 -13.23 4.40 -13.27
N ALA A 786 -12.06 4.49 -12.71
CA ALA A 786 -10.97 3.56 -12.95
C ALA A 786 -10.00 3.48 -11.76
N LEU A 787 -9.14 2.48 -11.77
CA LEU A 787 -7.99 2.34 -10.88
C LEU A 787 -6.72 2.80 -11.64
N GLY A 788 -5.85 3.55 -10.97
CA GLY A 788 -4.63 4.11 -11.54
C GLY A 788 -4.80 5.51 -12.10
N GLN A 789 -3.71 6.11 -12.57
CA GLN A 789 -3.74 7.40 -13.27
C GLN A 789 -4.30 7.23 -14.70
N ALA A 790 -4.63 8.32 -15.37
CA ALA A 790 -5.12 8.26 -16.75
C ALA A 790 -4.01 7.81 -17.74
N PHE A 791 -2.74 8.11 -17.44
CA PHE A 791 -1.54 7.72 -18.17
C PHE A 791 -0.28 7.89 -17.31
#